data_1492534e8cc0d843921a82d4f501d435
#
_entry.id   1492534e8cc0d843921a82d4f501d435
#
_cell.length_a   1.000
_cell.length_b   1.000
_cell.length_c   1.000
_cell.angle_alpha   90.00
_cell.angle_beta   90.00
_cell.angle_gamma   90.00
#
_symmetry.space_group_name_H-M   'P 1'
#
loop_
_entity.id
_entity.type
_entity.pdbx_description
1 polymer ?
#
loop_
_entity_poly.entity_id
_entity_poly.type
_entity_poly.pdbx_seq_one_letter_code
_entity_poly.pdbx_strand_id
1 'polypeptide(L)'
;METSHGFELLRDETIPELNTRARLWRHTRTGAQLLSLENDDENKVFGISFRTPPTDSTGLPHILEHVVLAGSRKYPLKDPFFELVKGSLASFVNAMTYPDKTIYPAASTNLQDFYNLLDVYVDAVFHPLLSPEKLAQEGWHYELEAADAPLSYKGVVFNEMKGAYSSPDNLLDRYSRQATFPDTTYGVDSGGDPAVIPDLTYEQFKRFHETYYHPSNALLFFYGDDDPEERLRRMSGYLSEFEAIAVDSAIAPQTPFTAPRVTRFSYGAEAGQAGDGQSPKAFVEVNWLLPEYEDTALVMALEILGHALLGTPASPLRKALIDSGLGEDVLGGLANYTRQMTFSAGLKGVAVTDADRVEPLILATLEALAQDGFDPDMIGASVNTIEFALRENNTGRYPRGLALLVRALDTWLHDRDPLAPLAFEAPLATVKARLAAEPAYLQAIIRQYLLDNPHRVAVILEPDAELNQRLEEAERARLEKERAAMSDADVAAVMANARTLQEQQNLPDPPEVLAKLPSLKRGDLEPHHKPIPLALEAMSGARVVYHDLFTNGIVYLDLGLDLRSLPAELLPYAALFGQALLEMGTDAEDFVKLSQRIGRTTGGIYPTTLIAPVVGEATNDERRTTSSDGVAVSHAAFDARNSSLVAYLMLRGKATPERAPELLGILGDVLLSARLDNRERFRQIVLEAKIGAESALAPAGHQVTNTRLRGHFHPAYRLEEMVNGVENLLFLRRLAERIDGDWPGVLADLEAVRGHLVNRAGMLANVTLDEANFAAFAPRLADFLGGLPGGESSGSARFSDTLTGLPALPRHEGLTFPAQVNYVGKGAGLYDLGYRLDGSIAVINNLLRTGYLLQKIRIQGGAYGAFCTFSPISGVYTYLSYRDPNLAGTLDVYDATAGYLRGLELSDDELTRSIIGAIGAIDAYQLPDAKGYTSLTRYLTGETDERLQQFRDEVLGTKTADFHALADVLEQVKDAGDVVVLGSREAIEASGLGLAVTKVL
;
A
#
# COMPACT_ATOMS: atom_id res chain seq x y z
N MET A 1 5.65 -24.73 -36.70
CA MET A 1 5.35 -23.81 -35.58
C MET A 1 3.96 -23.22 -35.88
N GLU A 2 3.13 -23.18 -34.88
CA GLU A 2 1.81 -22.56 -35.01
C GLU A 2 2.00 -21.04 -35.16
N THR A 3 1.23 -20.42 -36.03
CA THR A 3 1.28 -18.98 -36.28
C THR A 3 -0.13 -18.41 -36.24
N SER A 4 -0.32 -17.29 -35.53
CA SER A 4 -1.56 -16.54 -35.50
C SER A 4 -1.28 -15.04 -35.47
N HIS A 5 -2.01 -14.26 -36.26
CA HIS A 5 -1.93 -12.78 -36.33
C HIS A 5 -0.48 -12.21 -36.39
N GLY A 6 0.45 -12.89 -37.11
CA GLY A 6 1.84 -12.42 -37.21
C GLY A 6 2.73 -12.81 -36.01
N PHE A 7 2.22 -13.63 -35.11
CA PHE A 7 2.99 -14.24 -34.03
C PHE A 7 3.26 -15.70 -34.31
N GLU A 8 4.42 -16.19 -33.90
CA GLU A 8 4.78 -17.60 -33.85
C GLU A 8 4.77 -18.10 -32.41
N LEU A 9 4.17 -19.28 -32.20
CA LEU A 9 4.11 -19.91 -30.89
C LEU A 9 5.48 -20.51 -30.54
N LEU A 10 6.06 -20.07 -29.41
CA LEU A 10 7.31 -20.59 -28.89
C LEU A 10 7.09 -21.70 -27.85
N ARG A 11 6.09 -21.55 -26.97
CA ARG A 11 5.74 -22.50 -25.92
C ARG A 11 4.23 -22.53 -25.69
N ASP A 12 3.74 -23.72 -25.30
CA ASP A 12 2.34 -23.94 -24.89
C ASP A 12 2.36 -24.96 -23.75
N GLU A 13 2.08 -24.51 -22.54
CA GLU A 13 2.16 -25.33 -21.34
C GLU A 13 1.01 -25.00 -20.40
N THR A 14 0.59 -25.98 -19.60
CA THR A 14 -0.34 -25.74 -18.48
C THR A 14 0.46 -25.65 -17.19
N ILE A 15 0.17 -24.67 -16.38
CA ILE A 15 0.67 -24.51 -15.01
C ILE A 15 -0.47 -24.93 -14.08
N PRO A 16 -0.48 -26.20 -13.62
CA PRO A 16 -1.61 -26.77 -12.89
C PRO A 16 -1.91 -26.06 -11.59
N GLU A 17 -0.85 -25.68 -10.85
CA GLU A 17 -0.95 -25.00 -9.57
C GLU A 17 -1.60 -23.60 -9.65
N LEU A 18 -1.61 -23.00 -10.85
CA LEU A 18 -2.28 -21.74 -11.13
C LEU A 18 -3.61 -21.91 -11.90
N ASN A 19 -3.98 -23.16 -12.24
CA ASN A 19 -5.12 -23.46 -13.12
C ASN A 19 -5.08 -22.61 -14.41
N THR A 20 -3.89 -22.48 -15.03
CA THR A 20 -3.64 -21.53 -16.11
C THR A 20 -2.91 -22.20 -17.26
N ARG A 21 -3.38 -21.99 -18.50
CA ARG A 21 -2.62 -22.30 -19.71
C ARG A 21 -1.75 -21.12 -20.06
N ALA A 22 -0.44 -21.35 -20.23
CA ALA A 22 0.56 -20.36 -20.56
C ALA A 22 1.04 -20.54 -21.99
N ARG A 23 0.86 -19.55 -22.84
CA ARG A 23 1.35 -19.52 -24.20
C ARG A 23 2.32 -18.36 -24.39
N LEU A 24 3.57 -18.67 -24.80
CA LEU A 24 4.58 -17.69 -25.14
C LEU A 24 4.68 -17.54 -26.65
N TRP A 25 4.47 -16.34 -27.13
CA TRP A 25 4.48 -15.97 -28.54
C TRP A 25 5.60 -15.00 -28.87
N ARG A 26 6.05 -15.01 -30.14
CA ARG A 26 6.98 -14.00 -30.65
C ARG A 26 6.44 -13.36 -31.91
N HIS A 27 6.37 -12.05 -31.96
CA HIS A 27 5.96 -11.31 -33.15
C HIS A 27 7.07 -11.39 -34.21
N THR A 28 6.72 -11.93 -35.40
CA THR A 28 7.71 -12.32 -36.42
C THR A 28 8.46 -11.14 -37.04
N ARG A 29 7.84 -9.95 -37.05
CA ARG A 29 8.43 -8.74 -37.66
C ARG A 29 9.29 -7.95 -36.69
N THR A 30 8.93 -7.82 -35.43
CA THR A 30 9.62 -6.97 -34.47
C THR A 30 10.42 -7.73 -33.43
N GLY A 31 10.14 -9.02 -33.24
CA GLY A 31 10.75 -9.83 -32.20
C GLY A 31 10.10 -9.68 -30.82
N ALA A 32 9.10 -8.79 -30.65
CA ALA A 32 8.39 -8.64 -29.40
C ALA A 32 7.86 -9.97 -28.89
N GLN A 33 8.02 -10.24 -27.59
CA GLN A 33 7.48 -11.45 -26.96
C GLN A 33 6.16 -11.13 -26.26
N LEU A 34 5.21 -12.10 -26.31
CA LEU A 34 3.93 -12.00 -25.65
C LEU A 34 3.65 -13.26 -24.85
N LEU A 35 3.54 -13.11 -23.54
CA LEU A 35 3.10 -14.17 -22.63
C LEU A 35 1.58 -14.02 -22.36
N SER A 36 0.82 -15.04 -22.77
CA SER A 36 -0.62 -15.15 -22.60
C SER A 36 -0.91 -16.20 -21.52
N LEU A 37 -1.41 -15.78 -20.36
CA LEU A 37 -1.90 -16.63 -19.29
C LEU A 37 -3.43 -16.69 -19.37
N GLU A 38 -3.97 -17.87 -19.69
CA GLU A 38 -5.38 -18.11 -19.98
C GLU A 38 -6.03 -18.90 -18.85
N ASN A 39 -7.01 -18.33 -18.21
CA ASN A 39 -7.76 -18.90 -17.09
C ASN A 39 -9.16 -18.28 -16.98
N ASP A 40 -9.89 -18.58 -15.91
CA ASP A 40 -11.27 -18.17 -15.66
C ASP A 40 -11.39 -16.94 -14.72
N ASP A 41 -10.29 -16.23 -14.43
CA ASP A 41 -10.33 -15.01 -13.63
C ASP A 41 -10.93 -13.85 -14.45
N GLU A 42 -12.06 -13.31 -13.97
CA GLU A 42 -12.73 -12.16 -14.60
C GLU A 42 -11.90 -10.87 -14.55
N ASN A 43 -10.91 -10.77 -13.64
CA ASN A 43 -10.05 -9.60 -13.51
C ASN A 43 -8.86 -9.66 -14.48
N LYS A 44 -9.14 -9.28 -15.72
CA LYS A 44 -8.19 -9.30 -16.84
C LYS A 44 -7.06 -8.32 -16.60
N VAL A 45 -5.82 -8.75 -16.89
CA VAL A 45 -4.63 -7.92 -16.77
C VAL A 45 -3.87 -7.87 -18.09
N PHE A 46 -3.52 -6.67 -18.50
CA PHE A 46 -2.55 -6.37 -19.53
C PHE A 46 -1.33 -5.70 -18.89
N GLY A 47 -0.14 -5.98 -19.41
CA GLY A 47 1.08 -5.25 -19.05
C GLY A 47 2.06 -5.21 -20.21
N ILE A 48 2.69 -4.04 -20.40
CA ILE A 48 3.83 -3.88 -21.28
C ILE A 48 5.02 -3.42 -20.47
N SER A 49 6.14 -4.10 -20.62
CA SER A 49 7.37 -3.85 -19.87
C SER A 49 8.53 -3.61 -20.81
N PHE A 50 9.38 -2.66 -20.46
CA PHE A 50 10.63 -2.38 -21.20
C PHE A 50 11.82 -2.46 -20.25
N ARG A 51 12.96 -2.95 -20.73
CA ARG A 51 14.22 -2.72 -20.06
C ARG A 51 14.61 -1.26 -20.25
N THR A 52 14.76 -0.53 -19.14
CA THR A 52 15.05 0.91 -19.13
C THR A 52 16.21 1.23 -18.18
N PRO A 53 17.42 0.69 -18.44
CA PRO A 53 18.55 0.86 -17.55
C PRO A 53 19.04 2.31 -17.54
N PRO A 54 18.98 3.05 -16.40
CA PRO A 54 19.56 4.38 -16.28
C PRO A 54 21.08 4.32 -16.22
N THR A 55 21.73 5.40 -16.67
CA THR A 55 23.17 5.58 -16.61
C THR A 55 23.61 6.60 -15.56
N ASP A 56 22.66 7.34 -15.02
CA ASP A 56 22.85 8.35 -13.98
C ASP A 56 21.61 8.48 -13.11
N SER A 57 21.65 9.36 -12.10
CA SER A 57 20.57 9.58 -11.15
C SER A 57 19.68 10.80 -11.51
N THR A 58 19.57 11.16 -12.80
CA THR A 58 18.68 12.25 -13.23
C THR A 58 17.19 11.89 -13.13
N GLY A 59 16.84 10.63 -12.81
CA GLY A 59 15.45 10.17 -12.75
C GLY A 59 14.79 10.04 -14.12
N LEU A 60 15.58 9.96 -15.18
CA LEU A 60 15.09 9.93 -16.55
C LEU A 60 14.04 8.83 -16.80
N PRO A 61 14.23 7.56 -16.36
CA PRO A 61 13.19 6.53 -16.52
C PRO A 61 11.87 6.88 -15.83
N HIS A 62 11.94 7.49 -14.63
CA HIS A 62 10.77 7.87 -13.83
C HIS A 62 10.02 9.07 -14.43
N ILE A 63 10.76 10.11 -14.82
CA ILE A 63 10.16 11.27 -15.49
C ILE A 63 9.49 10.85 -16.81
N LEU A 64 10.12 9.93 -17.55
CA LEU A 64 9.56 9.41 -18.79
C LEU A 64 8.30 8.57 -18.52
N GLU A 65 8.27 7.79 -17.44
CA GLU A 65 7.09 7.04 -17.01
C GLU A 65 5.86 7.94 -16.88
N HIS A 66 6.02 9.08 -16.18
CA HIS A 66 4.96 10.09 -16.05
C HIS A 66 4.55 10.67 -17.40
N VAL A 67 5.52 11.08 -18.23
CA VAL A 67 5.24 11.80 -19.47
C VAL A 67 4.66 10.92 -20.57
N VAL A 68 5.03 9.65 -20.64
CA VAL A 68 4.55 8.71 -21.67
C VAL A 68 3.02 8.61 -21.66
N LEU A 69 2.39 8.59 -20.50
CA LEU A 69 0.94 8.52 -20.36
C LEU A 69 0.23 9.88 -20.54
N ALA A 70 0.99 10.96 -20.69
CA ALA A 70 0.46 12.33 -20.78
C ALA A 70 0.16 12.80 -22.21
N GLY A 71 -0.26 11.90 -23.11
CA GLY A 71 -0.66 12.21 -24.49
C GLY A 71 0.07 11.42 -25.54
N SER A 72 -0.67 11.01 -26.57
CA SER A 72 -0.14 10.17 -27.63
C SER A 72 -0.67 10.52 -29.01
N ARG A 73 -0.17 9.86 -30.03
CA ARG A 73 -0.53 10.09 -31.44
C ARG A 73 -2.04 9.97 -31.72
N LYS A 74 -2.69 8.92 -31.21
CA LYS A 74 -4.13 8.72 -31.37
C LYS A 74 -4.93 9.58 -30.40
N TYR A 75 -4.40 9.77 -29.22
CA TYR A 75 -5.03 10.45 -28.10
C TYR A 75 -4.23 11.71 -27.71
N PRO A 76 -4.26 12.77 -28.53
CA PRO A 76 -3.45 13.98 -28.33
C PRO A 76 -4.08 14.93 -27.30
N LEU A 77 -4.52 14.37 -26.16
CA LEU A 77 -4.95 15.12 -25.01
C LEU A 77 -3.75 15.57 -24.19
N LYS A 78 -3.98 16.49 -23.27
CA LYS A 78 -2.95 16.87 -22.29
C LYS A 78 -2.59 15.71 -21.39
N ASP A 79 -3.61 14.98 -20.96
CA ASP A 79 -3.49 13.87 -20.03
C ASP A 79 -4.56 12.81 -20.29
N PRO A 80 -4.41 11.98 -21.35
CA PRO A 80 -5.38 10.96 -21.69
C PRO A 80 -5.52 9.89 -20.61
N PHE A 81 -4.47 9.65 -19.80
CA PHE A 81 -4.51 8.69 -18.71
C PHE A 81 -5.53 9.11 -17.65
N PHE A 82 -5.44 10.34 -17.12
CA PHE A 82 -6.40 10.80 -16.12
C PHE A 82 -7.80 10.95 -16.70
N GLU A 83 -7.92 11.39 -17.96
CA GLU A 83 -9.23 11.47 -18.63
C GLU A 83 -9.89 10.09 -18.82
N LEU A 84 -9.09 9.05 -19.12
CA LEU A 84 -9.56 7.68 -19.23
C LEU A 84 -10.03 7.13 -17.86
N VAL A 85 -9.23 7.32 -16.81
CA VAL A 85 -9.54 6.85 -15.45
C VAL A 85 -10.85 7.46 -14.92
N LYS A 86 -11.20 8.69 -15.30
CA LYS A 86 -12.47 9.32 -14.90
C LYS A 86 -13.70 8.50 -15.32
N GLY A 87 -13.61 7.78 -16.43
CA GLY A 87 -14.71 7.02 -17.02
C GLY A 87 -14.41 5.55 -17.20
N SER A 88 -13.59 4.94 -16.37
CA SER A 88 -13.18 3.54 -16.42
C SER A 88 -13.72 2.74 -15.23
N LEU A 89 -13.92 1.44 -15.46
CA LEU A 89 -14.20 0.42 -14.44
C LEU A 89 -12.91 -0.35 -14.05
N ALA A 90 -11.76 0.25 -14.27
CA ALA A 90 -10.48 -0.37 -14.00
C ALA A 90 -10.37 -0.84 -12.55
N SER A 91 -9.95 -2.08 -12.36
CA SER A 91 -9.56 -2.60 -11.06
C SER A 91 -8.13 -2.19 -10.69
N PHE A 92 -7.31 -1.87 -11.71
CA PHE A 92 -5.96 -1.35 -11.54
C PHE A 92 -5.51 -0.58 -12.79
N VAL A 93 -4.93 0.58 -12.60
CA VAL A 93 -4.21 1.37 -13.62
C VAL A 93 -3.04 2.07 -12.94
N ASN A 94 -1.85 1.91 -13.50
CA ASN A 94 -0.64 2.56 -13.01
C ASN A 94 0.46 2.50 -14.07
N ALA A 95 1.58 3.16 -13.78
CA ALA A 95 2.89 2.87 -14.36
C ALA A 95 3.86 2.67 -13.20
N MET A 96 4.95 1.95 -13.42
CA MET A 96 5.88 1.57 -12.36
C MET A 96 7.31 1.60 -12.89
N THR A 97 8.15 2.42 -12.30
CA THR A 97 9.59 2.46 -12.57
C THR A 97 10.36 1.68 -11.52
N TYR A 98 11.12 0.70 -11.98
CA TYR A 98 12.07 -0.11 -11.22
C TYR A 98 13.51 0.30 -11.57
N PRO A 99 14.51 -0.20 -10.86
CA PRO A 99 15.91 0.15 -11.17
C PRO A 99 16.38 -0.22 -12.59
N ASP A 100 15.71 -1.15 -13.27
CA ASP A 100 16.13 -1.70 -14.56
C ASP A 100 15.00 -1.81 -15.60
N LYS A 101 13.77 -1.53 -15.20
CA LYS A 101 12.58 -1.69 -16.06
C LYS A 101 11.51 -0.68 -15.76
N THR A 102 10.67 -0.40 -16.75
CA THR A 102 9.43 0.37 -16.58
C THR A 102 8.26 -0.49 -17.07
N ILE A 103 7.21 -0.58 -16.26
CA ILE A 103 6.03 -1.43 -16.50
C ILE A 103 4.79 -0.54 -16.60
N TYR A 104 3.96 -0.78 -17.60
CA TYR A 104 2.69 -0.10 -17.81
C TYR A 104 1.55 -1.14 -17.72
N PRO A 105 1.00 -1.41 -16.53
CA PRO A 105 -0.05 -2.39 -16.32
C PRO A 105 -1.42 -1.74 -16.25
N ALA A 106 -2.43 -2.47 -16.74
CA ALA A 106 -3.83 -2.14 -16.57
C ALA A 106 -4.67 -3.39 -16.32
N ALA A 107 -5.72 -3.28 -15.53
CA ALA A 107 -6.64 -4.37 -15.25
C ALA A 107 -8.09 -3.89 -15.16
N SER A 108 -9.01 -4.73 -15.64
CA SER A 108 -10.45 -4.49 -15.53
C SER A 108 -11.23 -5.81 -15.56
N THR A 109 -12.31 -5.88 -14.78
CA THR A 109 -13.28 -6.97 -14.88
C THR A 109 -14.22 -6.79 -16.07
N ASN A 110 -14.39 -5.58 -16.57
CA ASN A 110 -15.22 -5.27 -17.74
C ASN A 110 -14.39 -5.44 -19.02
N LEU A 111 -14.87 -6.28 -19.95
CA LEU A 111 -14.14 -6.61 -21.17
C LEU A 111 -13.93 -5.41 -22.11
N GLN A 112 -14.96 -4.55 -22.28
CA GLN A 112 -14.83 -3.37 -23.13
C GLN A 112 -13.85 -2.36 -22.54
N ASP A 113 -13.93 -2.13 -21.23
CA ASP A 113 -13.03 -1.26 -20.52
C ASP A 113 -11.57 -1.74 -20.59
N PHE A 114 -11.37 -3.05 -20.40
CA PHE A 114 -10.06 -3.68 -20.52
C PHE A 114 -9.41 -3.41 -21.89
N TYR A 115 -10.17 -3.54 -22.98
CA TYR A 115 -9.64 -3.23 -24.31
C TYR A 115 -9.50 -1.73 -24.58
N ASN A 116 -10.32 -0.88 -23.96
CA ASN A 116 -10.14 0.57 -24.01
C ASN A 116 -8.82 0.99 -23.36
N LEU A 117 -8.54 0.44 -22.16
CA LEU A 117 -7.30 0.65 -21.43
C LEU A 117 -6.09 0.19 -22.27
N LEU A 118 -6.16 -1.02 -22.81
CA LEU A 118 -5.12 -1.58 -23.67
C LEU A 118 -4.79 -0.65 -24.85
N ASP A 119 -5.79 -0.19 -25.57
CA ASP A 119 -5.60 0.65 -26.76
C ASP A 119 -4.93 2.00 -26.40
N VAL A 120 -5.32 2.61 -25.28
CA VAL A 120 -4.72 3.87 -24.82
C VAL A 120 -3.28 3.66 -24.35
N TYR A 121 -3.03 2.62 -23.55
CA TYR A 121 -1.69 2.33 -23.04
C TYR A 121 -0.68 1.99 -24.13
N VAL A 122 -1.08 1.15 -25.08
CA VAL A 122 -0.18 0.73 -26.16
C VAL A 122 0.15 1.90 -27.10
N ASP A 123 -0.82 2.76 -27.43
CA ASP A 123 -0.52 3.97 -28.24
C ASP A 123 0.36 4.96 -27.45
N ALA A 124 0.10 5.12 -26.15
CA ALA A 124 0.88 6.00 -25.29
C ALA A 124 2.35 5.58 -25.20
N VAL A 125 2.65 4.31 -24.95
CA VAL A 125 4.04 3.86 -24.78
C VAL A 125 4.85 3.88 -26.07
N PHE A 126 4.21 3.58 -27.21
CA PHE A 126 4.92 3.55 -28.50
C PHE A 126 4.93 4.88 -29.25
N HIS A 127 3.97 5.74 -29.01
CA HIS A 127 3.79 7.00 -29.75
C HIS A 127 3.44 8.19 -28.85
N PRO A 128 4.16 8.41 -27.72
CA PRO A 128 3.89 9.52 -26.83
C PRO A 128 4.18 10.88 -27.50
N LEU A 129 3.50 11.92 -27.05
CA LEU A 129 3.78 13.29 -27.42
C LEU A 129 4.81 13.87 -26.43
N LEU A 130 6.08 13.61 -26.71
CA LEU A 130 7.17 14.14 -25.92
C LEU A 130 7.42 15.60 -26.31
N SER A 131 7.28 16.54 -25.37
CA SER A 131 7.55 17.96 -25.57
C SER A 131 8.35 18.54 -24.41
N PRO A 132 9.05 19.67 -24.62
CA PRO A 132 9.75 20.37 -23.54
C PRO A 132 8.83 20.78 -22.38
N GLU A 133 7.59 21.17 -22.69
CA GLU A 133 6.60 21.59 -21.69
C GLU A 133 6.20 20.43 -20.78
N LYS A 134 6.08 19.20 -21.33
CA LYS A 134 5.77 18.01 -20.52
C LYS A 134 6.94 17.62 -19.63
N LEU A 135 8.17 17.69 -20.14
CA LEU A 135 9.36 17.53 -19.29
C LEU A 135 9.39 18.59 -18.18
N ALA A 136 9.08 19.84 -18.50
CA ALA A 136 9.04 20.91 -17.51
C ALA A 136 7.97 20.70 -16.43
N GLN A 137 6.80 20.18 -16.80
CA GLN A 137 5.70 19.89 -15.87
C GLN A 137 6.03 18.70 -14.96
N GLU A 138 6.37 17.54 -15.54
CA GLU A 138 6.54 16.31 -14.79
C GLU A 138 7.95 16.17 -14.20
N GLY A 139 8.98 16.58 -14.92
CA GLY A 139 10.36 16.47 -14.49
C GLY A 139 10.81 17.63 -13.60
N TRP A 140 11.29 18.69 -14.24
CA TRP A 140 11.76 19.89 -13.56
C TRP A 140 11.80 21.13 -14.48
N HIS A 141 11.69 22.32 -13.88
CA HIS A 141 11.91 23.60 -14.54
C HIS A 141 12.32 24.68 -13.55
N TYR A 142 12.90 25.77 -14.07
CA TYR A 142 13.09 26.99 -13.29
C TYR A 142 11.78 27.75 -13.19
N GLU A 143 11.50 28.29 -12.00
CA GLU A 143 10.38 29.19 -11.76
C GLU A 143 10.83 30.49 -11.10
N LEU A 144 10.24 31.59 -11.57
CA LEU A 144 10.37 32.95 -11.01
C LEU A 144 8.98 33.57 -10.89
N GLU A 145 8.55 33.88 -9.68
CA GLU A 145 7.28 34.60 -9.43
C GLU A 145 7.34 36.05 -9.90
N ALA A 146 8.52 36.70 -9.79
CA ALA A 146 8.82 38.07 -10.26
C ALA A 146 10.29 38.15 -10.67
N ALA A 147 10.63 39.20 -11.44
CA ALA A 147 11.99 39.35 -11.96
C ALA A 147 13.06 39.52 -10.86
N ASP A 148 12.69 39.99 -9.69
CA ASP A 148 13.54 40.14 -8.49
C ASP A 148 13.34 39.05 -7.43
N ALA A 149 12.44 38.10 -7.69
CA ALA A 149 12.25 36.94 -6.79
C ALA A 149 13.44 35.96 -6.90
N PRO A 150 13.66 35.14 -5.85
CA PRO A 150 14.62 34.04 -5.92
C PRO A 150 14.19 33.01 -6.96
N LEU A 151 15.17 32.48 -7.71
CA LEU A 151 14.97 31.37 -8.61
C LEU A 151 14.67 30.08 -7.80
N SER A 152 13.75 29.26 -8.27
CA SER A 152 13.42 27.97 -7.65
C SER A 152 13.31 26.86 -8.70
N TYR A 153 13.44 25.62 -8.25
CA TYR A 153 13.09 24.43 -9.03
C TYR A 153 11.64 24.02 -8.76
N LYS A 154 10.92 23.63 -9.80
CA LYS A 154 9.60 22.98 -9.73
C LYS A 154 9.54 21.79 -10.68
N GLY A 155 8.62 20.86 -10.42
CA GLY A 155 8.33 19.67 -11.20
C GLY A 155 7.70 18.60 -10.30
N VAL A 156 6.81 17.77 -10.86
CA VAL A 156 6.09 16.76 -10.09
C VAL A 156 7.08 15.72 -9.53
N VAL A 157 7.90 15.09 -10.39
CA VAL A 157 8.90 14.10 -9.97
C VAL A 157 9.98 14.71 -9.07
N PHE A 158 10.42 15.94 -9.36
CA PHE A 158 11.38 16.65 -8.51
C PHE A 158 10.87 16.77 -7.06
N ASN A 159 9.63 17.20 -6.88
CA ASN A 159 9.03 17.35 -5.54
C ASN A 159 8.72 16.00 -4.90
N GLU A 160 8.28 15.02 -5.69
CA GLU A 160 8.07 13.67 -5.20
C GLU A 160 9.34 13.07 -4.61
N MET A 161 10.47 13.22 -5.33
CA MET A 161 11.73 12.68 -4.88
C MET A 161 12.30 13.42 -3.66
N LYS A 162 12.07 14.74 -3.54
CA LYS A 162 12.34 15.44 -2.26
C LYS A 162 11.60 14.79 -1.09
N GLY A 163 10.33 14.45 -1.29
CA GLY A 163 9.54 13.71 -0.29
C GLY A 163 10.06 12.31 -0.01
N ALA A 164 10.47 11.56 -1.06
CA ALA A 164 11.04 10.22 -0.91
C ALA A 164 12.36 10.23 -0.11
N TYR A 165 13.19 11.23 -0.36
CA TYR A 165 14.49 11.41 0.32
C TYR A 165 14.35 11.94 1.76
N SER A 166 13.16 12.31 2.19
CA SER A 166 12.88 12.64 3.60
C SER A 166 12.70 11.38 4.46
N SER A 167 12.60 10.19 3.86
CA SER A 167 12.44 8.92 4.57
C SER A 167 13.78 8.22 4.78
N PRO A 168 14.23 7.98 6.03
CA PRO A 168 15.45 7.21 6.28
C PRO A 168 15.40 5.78 5.73
N ASP A 169 14.21 5.13 5.73
CA ASP A 169 14.04 3.79 5.16
C ASP A 169 14.29 3.79 3.64
N ASN A 170 13.75 4.79 2.91
CA ASN A 170 13.99 4.91 1.48
C ASN A 170 15.46 5.22 1.15
N LEU A 171 16.11 6.05 1.98
CA LEU A 171 17.54 6.33 1.84
C LEU A 171 18.38 5.09 2.09
N LEU A 172 18.02 4.28 3.08
CA LEU A 172 18.72 3.03 3.38
C LEU A 172 18.63 2.05 2.21
N ASP A 173 17.41 1.78 1.67
CA ASP A 173 17.22 0.91 0.49
C ASP A 173 18.04 1.39 -0.70
N ARG A 174 17.97 2.67 -1.00
CA ARG A 174 18.75 3.30 -2.06
C ARG A 174 20.26 3.09 -1.89
N TYR A 175 20.79 3.45 -0.73
CA TYR A 175 22.24 3.37 -0.49
C TYR A 175 22.71 1.93 -0.36
N SER A 176 21.90 1.02 0.17
CA SER A 176 22.17 -0.41 0.19
C SER A 176 22.28 -0.98 -1.22
N ARG A 177 21.32 -0.64 -2.11
CA ARG A 177 21.36 -1.05 -3.52
C ARG A 177 22.58 -0.48 -4.24
N GLN A 178 22.84 0.81 -4.13
CA GLN A 178 24.00 1.46 -4.78
C GLN A 178 25.32 0.91 -4.27
N ALA A 179 25.44 0.66 -2.98
CA ALA A 179 26.66 0.10 -2.38
C ALA A 179 26.88 -1.38 -2.78
N THR A 180 25.80 -2.14 -2.99
CA THR A 180 25.87 -3.54 -3.41
C THR A 180 26.13 -3.68 -4.91
N PHE A 181 25.65 -2.76 -5.74
CA PHE A 181 25.76 -2.81 -7.19
C PHE A 181 26.45 -1.59 -7.82
N PRO A 182 27.65 -1.18 -7.36
CA PRO A 182 28.26 0.10 -7.76
C PRO A 182 28.66 0.18 -9.24
N ASP A 183 28.83 -0.96 -9.91
CA ASP A 183 29.36 -1.03 -11.28
C ASP A 183 28.28 -1.27 -12.35
N THR A 184 27.00 -1.23 -11.96
CA THR A 184 25.86 -1.52 -12.84
C THR A 184 24.81 -0.42 -12.80
N THR A 185 23.74 -0.55 -13.59
CA THR A 185 22.60 0.36 -13.57
C THR A 185 21.96 0.50 -12.18
N TYR A 186 22.12 -0.50 -11.30
CA TYR A 186 21.60 -0.46 -9.93
C TYR A 186 22.42 0.43 -8.99
N GLY A 187 23.60 0.87 -9.42
CA GLY A 187 24.44 1.83 -8.70
C GLY A 187 23.98 3.28 -8.81
N VAL A 188 22.94 3.56 -9.62
CA VAL A 188 22.30 4.87 -9.76
C VAL A 188 20.83 4.80 -9.36
N ASP A 189 20.18 5.96 -9.22
CA ASP A 189 18.79 6.03 -8.83
C ASP A 189 17.89 6.27 -10.05
N SER A 190 17.12 5.24 -10.45
CA SER A 190 16.13 5.34 -11.53
C SER A 190 14.99 6.33 -11.21
N GLY A 191 14.66 6.49 -9.92
CA GLY A 191 13.65 7.45 -9.45
C GLY A 191 14.11 8.91 -9.55
N GLY A 192 15.42 9.12 -9.41
CA GLY A 192 16.07 10.43 -9.49
C GLY A 192 16.50 10.98 -8.13
N ASP A 193 17.69 11.57 -8.13
CA ASP A 193 18.22 12.33 -7.01
C ASP A 193 17.83 13.80 -7.18
N PRO A 194 17.14 14.44 -6.22
CA PRO A 194 16.76 15.85 -6.32
C PRO A 194 17.91 16.79 -6.62
N ALA A 195 19.13 16.47 -6.18
CA ALA A 195 20.33 17.24 -6.50
C ALA A 195 20.80 17.07 -7.96
N VAL A 196 20.40 15.99 -8.63
CA VAL A 196 20.86 15.60 -9.97
C VAL A 196 19.75 15.76 -11.03
N ILE A 197 18.48 15.60 -10.68
CA ILE A 197 17.32 15.76 -11.58
C ILE A 197 17.45 17.02 -12.45
N PRO A 198 17.86 18.22 -11.92
CA PRO A 198 18.01 19.42 -12.73
C PRO A 198 19.13 19.40 -13.78
N ASP A 199 19.90 18.34 -13.88
CA ASP A 199 20.89 18.15 -14.94
C ASP A 199 20.31 17.45 -16.19
N LEU A 200 19.08 16.92 -16.11
CA LEU A 200 18.41 16.25 -17.22
C LEU A 200 18.04 17.25 -18.32
N THR A 201 18.48 16.96 -19.55
CA THR A 201 18.14 17.73 -20.73
C THR A 201 17.01 17.08 -21.55
N TYR A 202 16.30 17.89 -22.32
CA TYR A 202 15.23 17.40 -23.20
C TYR A 202 15.76 16.42 -24.28
N GLU A 203 16.97 16.64 -24.79
CA GLU A 203 17.60 15.76 -25.78
C GLU A 203 17.91 14.36 -25.20
N GLN A 204 18.36 14.28 -23.95
CA GLN A 204 18.58 13.01 -23.26
C GLN A 204 17.24 12.29 -23.04
N PHE A 205 16.24 13.01 -22.54
CA PHE A 205 14.90 12.54 -22.31
C PHE A 205 14.27 11.92 -23.57
N LYS A 206 14.28 12.64 -24.69
CA LYS A 206 13.75 12.16 -25.97
C LYS A 206 14.50 10.96 -26.52
N ARG A 207 15.83 11.00 -26.46
CA ARG A 207 16.69 9.91 -26.94
C ARG A 207 16.45 8.61 -26.16
N PHE A 208 16.20 8.68 -24.86
CA PHE A 208 15.96 7.52 -24.03
C PHE A 208 14.69 6.77 -24.47
N HIS A 209 13.61 7.50 -24.74
CA HIS A 209 12.41 6.90 -25.29
C HIS A 209 12.68 6.26 -26.67
N GLU A 210 13.30 7.00 -27.58
CA GLU A 210 13.65 6.49 -28.92
C GLU A 210 14.53 5.23 -28.89
N THR A 211 15.34 5.07 -27.83
CA THR A 211 16.22 3.92 -27.65
C THR A 211 15.47 2.72 -27.07
N TYR A 212 14.72 2.88 -26.00
CA TYR A 212 14.23 1.78 -25.20
C TYR A 212 12.75 1.44 -25.39
N TYR A 213 11.90 2.38 -25.82
CA TYR A 213 10.46 2.17 -26.01
C TYR A 213 10.11 1.70 -27.42
N HIS A 214 10.72 0.58 -27.79
CA HIS A 214 10.53 -0.05 -29.09
C HIS A 214 10.02 -1.48 -28.93
N PRO A 215 9.15 -2.00 -29.84
CA PRO A 215 8.66 -3.39 -29.75
C PRO A 215 9.77 -4.45 -29.61
N SER A 216 10.95 -4.24 -30.21
CA SER A 216 12.08 -5.17 -30.06
C SER A 216 12.66 -5.26 -28.64
N ASN A 217 12.28 -4.35 -27.74
CA ASN A 217 12.62 -4.32 -26.32
C ASN A 217 11.39 -4.57 -25.42
N ALA A 218 10.21 -4.81 -26.00
CA ALA A 218 8.95 -4.94 -25.29
C ALA A 218 8.66 -6.39 -24.89
N LEU A 219 8.23 -6.58 -23.62
CA LEU A 219 7.65 -7.79 -23.08
C LEU A 219 6.16 -7.53 -22.80
N LEU A 220 5.31 -8.25 -23.53
CA LEU A 220 3.85 -8.09 -23.49
C LEU A 220 3.24 -9.20 -22.65
N PHE A 221 2.38 -8.87 -21.72
CA PHE A 221 1.76 -9.82 -20.81
C PHE A 221 0.25 -9.68 -20.83
N PHE A 222 -0.44 -10.83 -20.83
CA PHE A 222 -1.88 -10.91 -20.68
C PHE A 222 -2.25 -12.02 -19.69
N TYR A 223 -3.32 -11.78 -18.93
CA TYR A 223 -3.89 -12.71 -17.96
C TYR A 223 -5.40 -12.54 -17.91
N GLY A 224 -6.14 -13.64 -17.78
CA GLY A 224 -7.58 -13.61 -17.55
C GLY A 224 -8.40 -14.41 -18.54
N ASP A 225 -9.71 -14.20 -18.51
CA ASP A 225 -10.74 -14.97 -19.24
C ASP A 225 -11.10 -14.39 -20.62
N ASP A 226 -10.41 -13.35 -21.10
CA ASP A 226 -10.65 -12.77 -22.42
C ASP A 226 -10.11 -13.65 -23.56
N ASP A 227 -10.62 -13.43 -24.78
CA ASP A 227 -10.25 -14.21 -25.97
C ASP A 227 -8.75 -14.05 -26.30
N PRO A 228 -7.95 -15.14 -26.22
CA PRO A 228 -6.53 -15.10 -26.52
C PRO A 228 -6.20 -14.72 -27.97
N GLU A 229 -7.04 -15.03 -28.93
CA GLU A 229 -6.83 -14.63 -30.32
C GLU A 229 -7.00 -13.12 -30.51
N GLU A 230 -7.93 -12.52 -29.76
CA GLU A 230 -8.13 -11.08 -29.75
C GLU A 230 -6.91 -10.33 -29.18
N ARG A 231 -6.22 -10.90 -28.18
CA ARG A 231 -4.94 -10.39 -27.67
C ARG A 231 -3.91 -10.25 -28.78
N LEU A 232 -3.69 -11.35 -29.52
CA LEU A 232 -2.74 -11.40 -30.63
C LEU A 232 -3.13 -10.43 -31.75
N ARG A 233 -4.42 -10.42 -32.12
CA ARG A 233 -4.95 -9.56 -33.20
C ARG A 233 -4.72 -8.08 -32.89
N ARG A 234 -5.04 -7.64 -31.68
CA ARG A 234 -4.88 -6.23 -31.26
C ARG A 234 -3.41 -5.84 -31.23
N MET A 235 -2.58 -6.64 -30.59
CA MET A 235 -1.14 -6.36 -30.50
C MET A 235 -0.49 -6.34 -31.88
N SER A 236 -0.83 -7.29 -32.78
CA SER A 236 -0.33 -7.27 -34.15
C SER A 236 -0.64 -5.97 -34.88
N GLY A 237 -1.82 -5.37 -34.64
CA GLY A 237 -2.19 -4.09 -35.24
C GLY A 237 -1.19 -2.98 -34.92
N TYR A 238 -0.73 -2.89 -33.67
CA TYR A 238 0.29 -1.91 -33.25
C TYR A 238 1.70 -2.28 -33.68
N LEU A 239 2.11 -3.53 -33.44
CA LEU A 239 3.46 -3.99 -33.68
C LEU A 239 3.85 -4.00 -35.17
N SER A 240 2.86 -4.17 -36.07
CA SER A 240 3.09 -4.19 -37.52
C SER A 240 3.53 -2.84 -38.11
N GLU A 241 3.46 -1.75 -37.35
CA GLU A 241 3.98 -0.45 -37.77
C GLU A 241 5.51 -0.37 -37.67
N PHE A 242 6.15 -1.32 -36.96
CA PHE A 242 7.58 -1.30 -36.66
C PHE A 242 8.36 -2.43 -37.38
N GLU A 243 9.64 -2.19 -37.59
CA GLU A 243 10.63 -3.20 -38.00
C GLU A 243 11.50 -3.57 -36.82
N ALA A 244 12.11 -4.77 -36.85
CA ALA A 244 13.06 -5.15 -35.81
C ALA A 244 14.29 -4.23 -35.79
N ILE A 245 14.69 -3.81 -34.61
CA ILE A 245 15.95 -3.09 -34.36
C ILE A 245 16.77 -3.81 -33.28
N ALA A 246 18.07 -3.57 -33.26
CA ALA A 246 18.91 -3.98 -32.15
C ALA A 246 18.81 -2.93 -31.04
N VAL A 247 18.41 -3.33 -29.86
CA VAL A 247 18.36 -2.47 -28.68
C VAL A 247 19.38 -2.96 -27.66
N ASP A 248 20.34 -2.12 -27.32
CA ASP A 248 21.33 -2.43 -26.26
C ASP A 248 20.73 -2.04 -24.91
N SER A 249 19.94 -2.95 -24.34
CA SER A 249 19.28 -2.78 -23.04
C SER A 249 19.69 -3.84 -22.02
N ALA A 250 20.65 -4.71 -22.38
CA ALA A 250 21.10 -5.78 -21.51
C ALA A 250 21.76 -5.23 -20.23
N ILE A 251 21.34 -5.74 -19.09
CA ILE A 251 21.88 -5.35 -17.79
C ILE A 251 23.03 -6.28 -17.45
N ALA A 252 24.24 -5.74 -17.28
CA ALA A 252 25.39 -6.52 -16.87
C ALA A 252 25.24 -6.99 -15.41
N PRO A 253 25.68 -8.22 -15.07
CA PRO A 253 25.76 -8.63 -13.68
C PRO A 253 26.84 -7.84 -12.94
N GLN A 254 26.59 -7.55 -11.67
CA GLN A 254 27.60 -6.98 -10.79
C GLN A 254 28.73 -7.98 -10.57
N THR A 255 29.97 -7.54 -10.81
CA THR A 255 31.16 -8.34 -10.52
C THR A 255 31.32 -8.51 -9.01
N PRO A 256 31.46 -9.74 -8.48
CA PRO A 256 31.63 -9.95 -7.06
C PRO A 256 32.84 -9.22 -6.49
N PHE A 257 32.71 -8.66 -5.30
CA PHE A 257 33.85 -8.08 -4.59
C PHE A 257 34.85 -9.15 -4.17
N THR A 258 36.07 -8.73 -3.94
CA THR A 258 37.13 -9.61 -3.41
C THR A 258 37.25 -9.59 -1.89
N ALA A 259 36.59 -8.62 -1.23
CA ALA A 259 36.51 -8.49 0.21
C ALA A 259 35.27 -7.70 0.62
N PRO A 260 34.73 -7.94 1.83
CA PRO A 260 33.63 -7.16 2.38
C PRO A 260 33.93 -5.67 2.47
N ARG A 261 32.87 -4.86 2.39
CA ARG A 261 32.94 -3.38 2.45
C ARG A 261 32.03 -2.83 3.54
N VAL A 262 32.41 -1.68 4.06
CA VAL A 262 31.57 -0.88 4.97
C VAL A 262 31.43 0.51 4.37
N THR A 263 30.20 1.02 4.28
CA THR A 263 29.92 2.36 3.77
C THR A 263 29.01 3.10 4.73
N ARG A 264 29.32 4.38 4.96
CA ARG A 264 28.52 5.25 5.86
C ARG A 264 27.88 6.36 5.04
N PHE A 265 26.60 6.61 5.35
CA PHE A 265 25.80 7.69 4.79
C PHE A 265 25.10 8.44 5.92
N SER A 266 24.55 9.61 5.62
CA SER A 266 23.78 10.40 6.57
C SER A 266 22.35 10.61 6.12
N TYR A 267 21.44 10.78 7.10
CA TYR A 267 20.08 11.23 6.87
C TYR A 267 19.75 12.43 7.75
N GLY A 268 18.84 13.31 7.28
CA GLY A 268 18.42 14.48 8.04
C GLY A 268 17.60 14.11 9.26
N ALA A 269 18.05 14.56 10.43
CA ALA A 269 17.35 14.34 11.70
C ALA A 269 17.22 15.67 12.45
N GLU A 270 16.15 15.85 13.25
CA GLU A 270 16.10 17.02 14.15
C GLU A 270 17.15 16.88 15.25
N ALA A 271 17.77 18.01 15.60
CA ALA A 271 18.66 18.07 16.76
C ALA A 271 17.87 17.72 18.03
N GLY A 272 18.18 16.60 18.66
CA GLY A 272 17.57 16.21 19.92
C GLY A 272 17.77 17.31 20.98
N GLN A 273 16.71 17.82 21.59
CA GLN A 273 16.85 18.73 22.73
C GLN A 273 17.54 17.97 23.87
N ALA A 274 18.60 18.56 24.41
CA ALA A 274 19.29 17.98 25.53
C ALA A 274 18.34 17.83 26.73
N GLY A 275 17.83 16.61 26.94
CA GLY A 275 16.92 16.29 28.04
C GLY A 275 15.80 15.29 27.72
N ASP A 276 15.44 15.04 26.44
CA ASP A 276 14.31 14.18 26.09
C ASP A 276 14.64 12.69 25.97
N GLY A 277 15.87 12.26 26.21
CA GLY A 277 16.25 10.83 26.11
C GLY A 277 16.19 10.23 24.70
N GLN A 278 15.78 11.00 23.71
CA GLN A 278 15.63 10.57 22.30
C GLN A 278 16.74 11.19 21.43
N SER A 279 17.94 10.65 21.52
CA SER A 279 18.98 10.96 20.52
C SER A 279 18.63 10.24 19.22
N PRO A 280 18.73 10.91 18.06
CA PRO A 280 18.57 10.28 16.76
C PRO A 280 19.50 9.07 16.62
N LYS A 281 19.01 8.00 15.99
CA LYS A 281 19.66 6.70 15.98
C LYS A 281 20.01 6.27 14.57
N ALA A 282 21.06 5.47 14.43
CA ALA A 282 21.49 4.91 13.17
C ALA A 282 20.62 3.73 12.71
N PHE A 283 20.67 3.47 11.40
CA PHE A 283 20.19 2.26 10.76
C PHE A 283 21.41 1.50 10.23
N VAL A 284 21.46 0.20 10.43
CA VAL A 284 22.59 -0.63 9.98
C VAL A 284 22.04 -1.81 9.21
N GLU A 285 22.47 -1.97 7.95
CA GLU A 285 22.07 -3.08 7.11
C GLU A 285 23.28 -3.74 6.46
N VAL A 286 23.37 -5.05 6.55
CA VAL A 286 24.38 -5.87 5.89
C VAL A 286 23.73 -6.55 4.70
N ASN A 287 24.30 -6.34 3.52
CA ASN A 287 23.79 -6.79 2.25
C ASN A 287 24.72 -7.80 1.60
N TRP A 288 24.20 -8.88 1.05
CA TRP A 288 24.94 -9.90 0.27
C TRP A 288 24.40 -9.95 -1.14
N LEU A 289 25.31 -9.96 -2.11
CA LEU A 289 24.99 -10.28 -3.50
C LEU A 289 24.83 -11.79 -3.64
N LEU A 290 23.71 -12.24 -4.18
CA LEU A 290 23.37 -13.63 -4.44
C LEU A 290 23.41 -13.93 -5.96
N PRO A 291 23.33 -15.21 -6.39
CA PRO A 291 23.23 -15.56 -7.80
C PRO A 291 22.05 -14.94 -8.52
N GLU A 292 22.08 -15.00 -9.85
CA GLU A 292 20.92 -14.69 -10.70
C GLU A 292 19.83 -15.75 -10.54
N TYR A 293 18.58 -15.39 -10.89
CA TYR A 293 17.43 -16.29 -10.83
C TYR A 293 17.50 -17.36 -11.97
N GLU A 294 18.33 -18.37 -11.81
CA GLU A 294 18.51 -19.47 -12.79
C GLU A 294 18.04 -20.81 -12.23
N ASP A 295 18.54 -21.20 -11.08
CA ASP A 295 18.16 -22.43 -10.37
C ASP A 295 16.94 -22.15 -9.47
N THR A 296 15.76 -22.49 -9.98
CA THR A 296 14.49 -22.28 -9.27
C THR A 296 14.43 -23.02 -7.92
N ALA A 297 15.14 -24.18 -7.81
CA ALA A 297 15.21 -24.90 -6.53
C ALA A 297 16.11 -24.17 -5.52
N LEU A 298 17.21 -23.55 -5.99
CA LEU A 298 18.05 -22.70 -5.13
C LEU A 298 17.28 -21.45 -4.69
N VAL A 299 16.54 -20.80 -5.59
CA VAL A 299 15.72 -19.63 -5.25
C VAL A 299 14.68 -19.98 -4.19
N MET A 300 13.94 -21.07 -4.38
CA MET A 300 12.98 -21.58 -3.39
C MET A 300 13.66 -21.91 -2.04
N ALA A 301 14.87 -22.46 -2.07
CA ALA A 301 15.63 -22.74 -0.84
C ALA A 301 16.08 -21.46 -0.14
N LEU A 302 16.46 -20.41 -0.89
CA LEU A 302 16.81 -19.09 -0.35
C LEU A 302 15.58 -18.36 0.22
N GLU A 303 14.41 -18.48 -0.42
CA GLU A 303 13.14 -17.95 0.13
C GLU A 303 12.79 -18.60 1.47
N ILE A 304 12.86 -19.94 1.53
CA ILE A 304 12.63 -20.69 2.77
C ILE A 304 13.68 -20.33 3.83
N LEU A 305 14.96 -20.22 3.46
CA LEU A 305 16.03 -19.80 4.36
C LEU A 305 15.83 -18.37 4.87
N GLY A 306 15.51 -17.43 3.98
CA GLY A 306 15.23 -16.03 4.33
C GLY A 306 14.10 -15.93 5.35
N HIS A 307 13.00 -16.66 5.12
CA HIS A 307 11.90 -16.75 6.07
C HIS A 307 12.33 -17.41 7.40
N ALA A 308 13.11 -18.50 7.35
CA ALA A 308 13.60 -19.17 8.55
C ALA A 308 14.52 -18.25 9.37
N LEU A 309 15.32 -17.37 8.73
CA LEU A 309 16.25 -16.44 9.40
C LEU A 309 15.54 -15.23 10.01
N LEU A 310 14.57 -14.62 9.29
CA LEU A 310 14.02 -13.30 9.61
C LEU A 310 12.49 -13.22 9.60
N GLY A 311 11.77 -14.19 9.02
CA GLY A 311 10.36 -14.09 8.66
C GLY A 311 9.38 -14.03 9.84
N THR A 312 9.80 -14.41 11.04
CA THR A 312 8.97 -14.40 12.25
C THR A 312 9.73 -13.84 13.44
N PRO A 313 9.04 -13.36 14.49
CA PRO A 313 9.69 -12.95 15.74
C PRO A 313 10.53 -14.06 16.41
N ALA A 314 10.20 -15.32 16.10
CA ALA A 314 10.91 -16.51 16.61
C ALA A 314 12.10 -16.95 15.74
N SER A 315 12.26 -16.35 14.57
CA SER A 315 13.37 -16.65 13.63
C SER A 315 14.71 -16.34 14.28
N PRO A 316 15.70 -17.24 14.22
CA PRO A 316 16.89 -17.19 15.07
C PRO A 316 17.76 -15.94 14.84
N LEU A 317 17.91 -15.49 13.61
CA LEU A 317 18.67 -14.26 13.32
C LEU A 317 17.90 -13.02 13.80
N ARG A 318 16.59 -12.93 13.53
CA ARG A 318 15.73 -11.87 14.05
C ARG A 318 15.79 -11.83 15.58
N LYS A 319 15.62 -12.98 16.22
CA LYS A 319 15.67 -13.10 17.67
C LYS A 319 17.03 -12.66 18.25
N ALA A 320 18.13 -13.11 17.67
CA ALA A 320 19.47 -12.73 18.14
C ALA A 320 19.71 -11.22 18.04
N LEU A 321 19.26 -10.60 16.92
CA LEU A 321 19.36 -9.16 16.72
C LEU A 321 18.54 -8.39 17.77
N ILE A 322 17.32 -8.78 18.02
CA ILE A 322 16.44 -8.16 19.00
C ILE A 322 16.97 -8.37 20.44
N ASP A 323 17.31 -9.60 20.80
CA ASP A 323 17.80 -9.94 22.16
C ASP A 323 19.13 -9.25 22.49
N SER A 324 19.88 -8.80 21.48
CA SER A 324 21.11 -8.03 21.68
C SER A 324 20.89 -6.67 22.36
N GLY A 325 19.69 -6.10 22.21
CA GLY A 325 19.38 -4.76 22.70
C GLY A 325 20.14 -3.64 21.98
N LEU A 326 20.82 -3.92 20.85
CA LEU A 326 21.57 -2.93 20.08
C LEU A 326 20.68 -1.99 19.29
N GLY A 327 19.49 -2.45 18.88
CA GLY A 327 18.52 -1.71 18.11
C GLY A 327 17.10 -1.93 18.61
N GLU A 328 16.15 -1.30 17.93
CA GLU A 328 14.74 -1.29 18.33
C GLU A 328 13.87 -2.18 17.41
N ASP A 329 14.28 -2.36 16.13
CA ASP A 329 13.60 -3.25 15.18
C ASP A 329 14.59 -3.84 14.16
N VAL A 330 14.19 -4.98 13.57
CA VAL A 330 15.00 -5.74 12.60
C VAL A 330 14.52 -5.42 11.18
N LEU A 331 15.48 -5.25 10.28
CA LEU A 331 15.24 -5.09 8.85
C LEU A 331 16.00 -6.15 8.04
N GLY A 332 15.62 -6.28 6.78
CA GLY A 332 16.23 -7.19 5.82
C GLY A 332 15.29 -8.29 5.33
N GLY A 333 15.83 -9.16 4.51
CA GLY A 333 15.15 -10.26 3.83
C GLY A 333 15.79 -10.60 2.50
N LEU A 334 15.16 -11.50 1.74
CA LEU A 334 15.53 -11.83 0.37
C LEU A 334 14.85 -10.85 -0.60
N ALA A 335 15.59 -10.29 -1.55
CA ALA A 335 15.06 -9.48 -2.64
C ALA A 335 15.48 -10.05 -4.00
N ASN A 336 14.53 -10.10 -4.95
CA ASN A 336 14.69 -10.71 -6.28
C ASN A 336 14.33 -9.75 -7.44
N TYR A 337 14.05 -8.48 -7.17
CA TYR A 337 13.64 -7.50 -8.18
C TYR A 337 14.78 -6.94 -9.05
N THR A 338 16.02 -7.35 -8.78
CA THR A 338 17.23 -7.05 -9.57
C THR A 338 17.73 -8.30 -10.28
N ARG A 339 18.61 -8.15 -11.29
CA ARG A 339 19.15 -9.27 -12.05
C ARG A 339 19.79 -10.37 -11.18
N GLN A 340 20.59 -9.96 -10.20
CA GLN A 340 21.13 -10.84 -9.16
C GLN A 340 20.36 -10.56 -7.87
N MET A 341 19.93 -11.62 -7.21
CA MET A 341 19.23 -11.50 -5.93
C MET A 341 20.13 -10.89 -4.85
N THR A 342 19.51 -10.37 -3.81
CA THR A 342 20.21 -9.93 -2.61
C THR A 342 19.56 -10.52 -1.36
N PHE A 343 20.36 -10.77 -0.34
CA PHE A 343 19.88 -10.99 1.01
C PHE A 343 20.39 -9.87 1.89
N SER A 344 19.58 -9.37 2.79
CA SER A 344 20.00 -8.37 3.77
C SER A 344 19.54 -8.73 5.18
N ALA A 345 20.26 -8.21 6.19
CA ALA A 345 19.88 -8.30 7.58
C ALA A 345 20.44 -7.10 8.34
N GLY A 346 19.67 -6.55 9.28
CA GLY A 346 20.11 -5.37 9.98
C GLY A 346 19.21 -4.95 11.14
N LEU A 347 19.51 -3.77 11.69
CA LEU A 347 18.79 -3.16 12.81
C LEU A 347 18.49 -1.69 12.54
N LYS A 348 17.29 -1.26 12.90
CA LYS A 348 16.90 0.14 13.07
C LYS A 348 17.04 0.56 14.54
N GLY A 349 17.16 1.87 14.76
CA GLY A 349 17.16 2.42 16.10
C GLY A 349 18.43 2.10 16.90
N VAL A 350 19.57 2.00 16.21
CA VAL A 350 20.88 1.66 16.81
C VAL A 350 21.56 2.93 17.30
N ALA A 351 22.13 2.90 18.52
CA ALA A 351 22.99 4.00 18.95
C ALA A 351 24.21 4.12 18.02
N VAL A 352 24.54 5.33 17.56
CA VAL A 352 25.63 5.56 16.59
C VAL A 352 26.94 4.91 17.05
N THR A 353 27.24 4.91 18.37
CA THR A 353 28.42 4.27 18.97
C THR A 353 28.41 2.74 18.88
N ASP A 354 27.25 2.13 18.69
CA ASP A 354 27.10 0.68 18.67
C ASP A 354 26.90 0.14 17.23
N ALA A 355 26.83 1.02 16.22
CA ALA A 355 26.58 0.64 14.84
C ALA A 355 27.54 -0.45 14.31
N ASP A 356 28.82 -0.36 14.63
CA ASP A 356 29.85 -1.31 14.20
C ASP A 356 29.73 -2.70 14.89
N ARG A 357 28.82 -2.88 15.85
CA ARG A 357 28.59 -4.15 16.55
C ARG A 357 27.56 -5.03 15.86
N VAL A 358 26.76 -4.47 14.95
CA VAL A 358 25.64 -5.18 14.32
C VAL A 358 26.13 -6.25 13.34
N GLU A 359 27.05 -5.91 12.41
CA GLU A 359 27.59 -6.89 11.46
C GLU A 359 28.27 -8.09 12.16
N PRO A 360 29.15 -7.92 13.14
CA PRO A 360 29.72 -9.05 13.89
C PRO A 360 28.68 -9.95 14.56
N LEU A 361 27.59 -9.37 15.07
CA LEU A 361 26.52 -10.14 15.68
C LEU A 361 25.79 -11.02 14.63
N ILE A 362 25.48 -10.42 13.48
CA ILE A 362 24.84 -11.15 12.37
C ILE A 362 25.72 -12.32 11.94
N LEU A 363 27.02 -12.08 11.70
CA LEU A 363 27.95 -13.10 11.27
C LEU A 363 28.14 -14.22 12.30
N ALA A 364 28.25 -13.87 13.58
CA ALA A 364 28.35 -14.86 14.66
C ALA A 364 27.10 -15.74 14.75
N THR A 365 25.91 -15.15 14.56
CA THR A 365 24.65 -15.89 14.55
C THR A 365 24.56 -16.83 13.34
N LEU A 366 24.91 -16.37 12.13
CA LEU A 366 24.97 -17.20 10.93
C LEU A 366 25.99 -18.34 11.06
N GLU A 367 27.16 -18.08 11.65
CA GLU A 367 28.18 -19.13 11.91
C GLU A 367 27.63 -20.20 12.87
N ALA A 368 26.96 -19.80 13.94
CA ALA A 368 26.34 -20.75 14.87
C ALA A 368 25.28 -21.61 14.15
N LEU A 369 24.42 -20.98 13.32
CA LEU A 369 23.41 -21.70 12.55
C LEU A 369 24.02 -22.63 11.50
N ALA A 370 25.14 -22.24 10.87
CA ALA A 370 25.87 -23.09 9.93
C ALA A 370 26.55 -24.29 10.60
N GLN A 371 26.86 -24.20 11.89
CA GLN A 371 27.44 -25.29 12.69
C GLN A 371 26.36 -26.18 13.31
N ASP A 372 25.41 -25.58 14.02
CA ASP A 372 24.45 -26.27 14.88
C ASP A 372 23.15 -26.64 14.12
N GLY A 373 22.83 -25.94 13.01
CA GLY A 373 21.60 -26.12 12.23
C GLY A 373 20.40 -25.39 12.81
N PHE A 374 19.24 -25.72 12.25
CA PHE A 374 17.94 -25.16 12.63
C PHE A 374 17.11 -26.18 13.41
N ASP A 375 16.21 -25.69 14.25
CA ASP A 375 15.11 -26.50 14.78
C ASP A 375 14.25 -27.03 13.60
N PRO A 376 14.01 -28.35 13.49
CA PRO A 376 13.20 -28.91 12.41
C PRO A 376 11.78 -28.34 12.33
N ASP A 377 11.18 -27.94 13.46
CA ASP A 377 9.86 -27.31 13.50
C ASP A 377 9.89 -25.92 12.86
N MET A 378 10.99 -25.17 13.01
CA MET A 378 11.21 -23.88 12.34
C MET A 378 11.25 -24.03 10.82
N ILE A 379 12.01 -25.01 10.33
CA ILE A 379 12.07 -25.29 8.89
C ILE A 379 10.71 -25.73 8.36
N GLY A 380 10.02 -26.61 9.08
CA GLY A 380 8.66 -27.04 8.75
C GLY A 380 7.68 -25.86 8.68
N ALA A 381 7.78 -24.92 9.61
CA ALA A 381 6.98 -23.70 9.60
C ALA A 381 7.29 -22.81 8.38
N SER A 382 8.57 -22.60 8.06
CA SER A 382 8.97 -21.78 6.91
C SER A 382 8.52 -22.40 5.58
N VAL A 383 8.69 -23.71 5.41
CA VAL A 383 8.20 -24.44 4.23
C VAL A 383 6.69 -24.29 4.08
N ASN A 384 5.92 -24.53 5.16
CA ASN A 384 4.46 -24.43 5.11
C ASN A 384 4.00 -22.99 4.81
N THR A 385 4.62 -21.99 5.43
CA THR A 385 4.24 -20.58 5.19
C THR A 385 4.45 -20.19 3.74
N ILE A 386 5.61 -20.53 3.15
CA ILE A 386 5.89 -20.23 1.73
C ILE A 386 4.94 -21.01 0.82
N GLU A 387 4.77 -22.31 1.06
CA GLU A 387 3.83 -23.14 0.28
C GLU A 387 2.40 -22.60 0.35
N PHE A 388 1.92 -22.24 1.54
CA PHE A 388 0.57 -21.72 1.72
C PHE A 388 0.38 -20.41 0.95
N ALA A 389 1.33 -19.49 1.05
CA ALA A 389 1.29 -18.21 0.33
C ALA A 389 1.24 -18.41 -1.19
N LEU A 390 2.05 -19.34 -1.71
CA LEU A 390 2.07 -19.65 -3.16
C LEU A 390 0.76 -20.28 -3.64
N ARG A 391 0.15 -21.19 -2.85
CA ARG A 391 -1.12 -21.86 -3.19
C ARG A 391 -2.32 -20.91 -3.07
N GLU A 392 -2.37 -20.12 -2.02
CA GLU A 392 -3.43 -19.15 -1.80
C GLU A 392 -3.44 -18.07 -2.88
N ASN A 393 -2.24 -17.63 -3.27
CA ASN A 393 -2.03 -16.53 -4.23
C ASN A 393 -2.94 -15.32 -3.92
N ASN A 394 -3.00 -14.96 -2.62
CA ASN A 394 -3.76 -13.81 -2.15
C ASN A 394 -2.90 -12.54 -2.30
N THR A 395 -3.22 -11.76 -3.30
CA THR A 395 -2.49 -10.54 -3.65
C THR A 395 -3.13 -9.28 -3.03
N GLY A 396 -4.13 -9.45 -2.17
CA GLY A 396 -4.85 -8.36 -1.53
C GLY A 396 -5.60 -7.49 -2.57
N ARG A 397 -5.23 -6.24 -2.67
CA ARG A 397 -5.85 -5.29 -3.61
C ARG A 397 -5.23 -5.31 -5.01
N TYR A 398 -4.07 -5.94 -5.18
CA TYR A 398 -3.43 -6.05 -6.48
C TYR A 398 -4.10 -7.16 -7.30
N PRO A 399 -4.32 -6.96 -8.61
CA PRO A 399 -4.76 -8.03 -9.50
C PRO A 399 -3.77 -9.20 -9.48
N ARG A 400 -4.27 -10.44 -9.42
CA ARG A 400 -3.41 -11.64 -9.45
C ARG A 400 -2.50 -11.67 -10.68
N GLY A 401 -3.03 -11.32 -11.85
CA GLY A 401 -2.26 -11.26 -13.08
C GLY A 401 -1.09 -10.27 -13.00
N LEU A 402 -1.23 -9.15 -12.27
CA LEU A 402 -0.12 -8.20 -12.06
C LEU A 402 1.00 -8.82 -11.22
N ALA A 403 0.66 -9.52 -10.14
CA ALA A 403 1.66 -10.22 -9.32
C ALA A 403 2.41 -11.29 -10.14
N LEU A 404 1.70 -12.00 -11.02
CA LEU A 404 2.31 -12.99 -11.92
C LEU A 404 3.18 -12.32 -13.00
N LEU A 405 2.79 -11.16 -13.53
CA LEU A 405 3.63 -10.37 -14.43
C LEU A 405 4.96 -10.02 -13.77
N VAL A 406 4.92 -9.42 -12.57
CA VAL A 406 6.13 -9.01 -11.85
C VAL A 406 7.03 -10.21 -11.61
N ARG A 407 6.45 -11.34 -11.15
CA ARG A 407 7.19 -12.60 -10.95
C ARG A 407 7.79 -13.16 -12.24
N ALA A 408 7.06 -13.13 -13.35
CA ALA A 408 7.60 -13.59 -14.66
C ALA A 408 8.80 -12.73 -15.12
N LEU A 409 8.79 -11.43 -14.80
CA LEU A 409 9.89 -10.53 -15.17
C LEU A 409 11.20 -10.80 -14.43
N ASP A 410 11.21 -11.51 -13.29
CA ASP A 410 12.43 -11.87 -12.56
C ASP A 410 13.42 -12.68 -13.44
N THR A 411 12.89 -13.41 -14.40
CA THR A 411 13.68 -14.17 -15.39
C THR A 411 13.56 -13.61 -16.80
N TRP A 412 12.33 -13.27 -17.21
CA TRP A 412 12.03 -12.86 -18.58
C TRP A 412 12.73 -11.57 -19.00
N LEU A 413 12.89 -10.62 -18.06
CA LEU A 413 13.62 -9.37 -18.31
C LEU A 413 15.08 -9.65 -18.72
N HIS A 414 15.65 -10.76 -18.32
CA HIS A 414 17.05 -11.17 -18.56
C HIS A 414 17.17 -12.26 -19.61
N ASP A 415 16.19 -12.34 -20.55
CA ASP A 415 16.15 -13.28 -21.69
C ASP A 415 16.12 -14.77 -21.27
N ARG A 416 15.49 -15.06 -20.10
CA ARG A 416 15.30 -16.39 -19.56
C ARG A 416 13.83 -16.81 -19.60
N ASP A 417 13.55 -18.03 -19.15
CA ASP A 417 12.21 -18.60 -19.16
C ASP A 417 11.23 -17.87 -18.26
N PRO A 418 10.20 -17.19 -18.80
CA PRO A 418 9.20 -16.47 -17.99
C PRO A 418 8.30 -17.39 -17.17
N LEU A 419 8.21 -18.68 -17.48
CA LEU A 419 7.33 -19.61 -16.78
C LEU A 419 8.00 -20.23 -15.56
N ALA A 420 9.34 -20.24 -15.52
CA ALA A 420 10.11 -20.84 -14.44
C ALA A 420 9.75 -20.31 -13.04
N PRO A 421 9.58 -19.00 -12.82
CA PRO A 421 9.18 -18.47 -11.51
C PRO A 421 7.69 -18.64 -11.22
N LEU A 422 6.86 -19.00 -12.19
CA LEU A 422 5.41 -19.21 -12.02
C LEU A 422 5.08 -20.64 -11.58
N ALA A 423 5.86 -21.65 -12.00
CA ALA A 423 5.69 -23.05 -11.69
C ALA A 423 6.45 -23.41 -10.40
N PHE A 424 5.80 -23.35 -9.26
CA PHE A 424 6.46 -23.48 -7.95
C PHE A 424 6.46 -24.91 -7.37
N GLU A 425 5.59 -25.81 -7.81
CA GLU A 425 5.46 -27.15 -7.19
C GLU A 425 6.73 -27.98 -7.34
N ALA A 426 7.34 -28.03 -8.52
CA ALA A 426 8.53 -28.82 -8.78
C ALA A 426 9.76 -28.31 -8.00
N PRO A 427 10.09 -27.00 -7.98
CA PRO A 427 11.12 -26.47 -7.10
C PRO A 427 10.88 -26.75 -5.63
N LEU A 428 9.67 -26.58 -5.14
CA LEU A 428 9.29 -26.81 -3.76
C LEU A 428 9.46 -28.31 -3.38
N ALA A 429 8.99 -29.21 -4.24
CA ALA A 429 9.16 -30.64 -4.02
C ALA A 429 10.65 -31.05 -3.99
N THR A 430 11.48 -30.44 -4.86
CA THR A 430 12.94 -30.65 -4.88
C THR A 430 13.57 -30.20 -3.56
N VAL A 431 13.21 -29.00 -3.05
CA VAL A 431 13.73 -28.50 -1.77
C VAL A 431 13.28 -29.39 -0.60
N LYS A 432 12.00 -29.79 -0.56
CA LYS A 432 11.49 -30.72 0.47
C LYS A 432 12.25 -32.03 0.47
N ALA A 433 12.52 -32.60 -0.70
CA ALA A 433 13.30 -33.85 -0.83
C ALA A 433 14.75 -33.67 -0.34
N ARG A 434 15.41 -32.56 -0.68
CA ARG A 434 16.76 -32.24 -0.19
C ARG A 434 16.79 -32.03 1.32
N LEU A 435 15.86 -31.28 1.88
CA LEU A 435 15.76 -31.11 3.33
C LEU A 435 15.60 -32.44 4.08
N ALA A 436 14.86 -33.41 3.50
CA ALA A 436 14.68 -34.73 4.08
C ALA A 436 15.94 -35.63 3.94
N ALA A 437 16.67 -35.52 2.83
CA ALA A 437 17.84 -36.37 2.54
C ALA A 437 19.16 -35.80 3.09
N GLU A 438 19.27 -34.50 3.19
CA GLU A 438 20.50 -33.77 3.53
C GLU A 438 20.23 -32.81 4.72
N PRO A 439 20.35 -33.26 5.98
CA PRO A 439 20.05 -32.43 7.15
C PRO A 439 20.85 -31.12 7.24
N ALA A 440 22.02 -31.05 6.60
CA ALA A 440 22.87 -29.87 6.56
C ALA A 440 22.65 -28.99 5.31
N TYR A 441 21.57 -29.19 4.54
CA TYR A 441 21.36 -28.50 3.28
C TYR A 441 21.31 -26.96 3.44
N LEU A 442 20.50 -26.43 4.36
CA LEU A 442 20.42 -24.99 4.61
C LEU A 442 21.72 -24.44 5.23
N GLN A 443 22.40 -25.24 6.07
CA GLN A 443 23.71 -24.86 6.63
C GLN A 443 24.75 -24.66 5.53
N ALA A 444 24.75 -25.52 4.49
CA ALA A 444 25.62 -25.38 3.33
C ALA A 444 25.29 -24.11 2.55
N ILE A 445 24.02 -23.75 2.39
CA ILE A 445 23.58 -22.50 1.74
C ILE A 445 24.06 -21.28 2.54
N ILE A 446 23.90 -21.26 3.88
CA ILE A 446 24.42 -20.17 4.73
C ILE A 446 25.92 -20.02 4.53
N ARG A 447 26.66 -21.13 4.56
CA ARG A 447 28.11 -21.10 4.40
C ARG A 447 28.52 -20.53 3.06
N GLN A 448 27.96 -21.09 1.98
CA GLN A 448 28.34 -20.72 0.61
C GLN A 448 27.94 -19.28 0.25
N TYR A 449 26.73 -18.88 0.57
CA TYR A 449 26.13 -17.63 0.06
C TYR A 449 26.19 -16.46 1.02
N LEU A 450 26.40 -16.68 2.32
CA LEU A 450 26.45 -15.61 3.31
C LEU A 450 27.82 -15.52 3.98
N LEU A 451 28.36 -16.61 4.55
CA LEU A 451 29.62 -16.57 5.29
C LEU A 451 30.86 -16.48 4.42
N ASP A 452 30.98 -17.38 3.43
CA ASP A 452 32.11 -17.45 2.50
C ASP A 452 31.98 -16.47 1.32
N ASN A 453 30.89 -15.72 1.23
CA ASN A 453 30.65 -14.75 0.19
C ASN A 453 31.40 -13.43 0.45
N PRO A 454 32.41 -13.08 -0.36
CA PRO A 454 33.15 -11.84 -0.18
C PRO A 454 32.36 -10.59 -0.62
N HIS A 455 31.28 -10.78 -1.42
CA HIS A 455 30.44 -9.68 -1.82
C HIS A 455 29.39 -9.39 -0.74
N ARG A 456 29.85 -8.75 0.33
CA ARG A 456 29.08 -8.30 1.46
C ARG A 456 29.35 -6.83 1.73
N VAL A 457 28.28 -6.04 1.94
CA VAL A 457 28.37 -4.61 2.22
C VAL A 457 27.55 -4.28 3.47
N ALA A 458 28.23 -3.76 4.50
CA ALA A 458 27.55 -3.13 5.62
C ALA A 458 27.29 -1.65 5.30
N VAL A 459 26.04 -1.26 5.27
CA VAL A 459 25.60 0.13 5.09
C VAL A 459 25.14 0.66 6.45
N ILE A 460 25.74 1.79 6.86
CA ILE A 460 25.41 2.46 8.10
C ILE A 460 24.88 3.84 7.76
N LEU A 461 23.61 4.08 8.07
CA LEU A 461 22.95 5.36 7.85
C LEU A 461 22.86 6.09 9.20
N GLU A 462 23.62 7.20 9.31
CA GLU A 462 23.78 7.96 10.56
C GLU A 462 22.91 9.23 10.55
N PRO A 463 22.33 9.63 11.69
CA PRO A 463 21.59 10.88 11.79
C PRO A 463 22.53 12.09 11.73
N ASP A 464 22.10 13.13 11.01
CA ASP A 464 22.80 14.38 10.86
C ASP A 464 21.82 15.55 10.96
N ALA A 465 21.93 16.31 12.04
CA ALA A 465 21.00 17.42 12.30
C ALA A 465 21.17 18.62 11.36
N GLU A 466 22.30 18.71 10.68
CA GLU A 466 22.60 19.84 9.78
C GLU A 466 22.42 19.45 8.29
N LEU A 467 22.11 18.18 7.99
CA LEU A 467 22.08 17.70 6.59
C LEU A 467 21.04 18.44 5.76
N ASN A 468 19.82 18.56 6.26
CA ASN A 468 18.74 19.22 5.51
C ASN A 468 19.09 20.69 5.23
N GLN A 469 19.61 21.40 6.23
CA GLN A 469 20.07 22.76 6.05
C GLN A 469 21.19 22.87 4.99
N ARG A 470 22.17 21.96 5.04
CA ARG A 470 23.26 21.93 4.04
C ARG A 470 22.75 21.65 2.63
N LEU A 471 21.77 20.75 2.48
CA LEU A 471 21.13 20.47 1.18
C LEU A 471 20.37 21.69 0.64
N GLU A 472 19.60 22.37 1.47
CA GLU A 472 18.90 23.59 1.11
C GLU A 472 19.84 24.73 0.77
N GLU A 473 20.93 24.91 1.52
CA GLU A 473 21.96 25.90 1.24
C GLU A 473 22.69 25.60 -0.07
N ALA A 474 22.98 24.33 -0.35
CA ALA A 474 23.59 23.89 -1.60
C ALA A 474 22.67 24.15 -2.82
N GLU A 475 21.39 23.81 -2.70
CA GLU A 475 20.38 24.10 -3.72
C GLU A 475 20.26 25.61 -3.95
N ARG A 476 20.15 26.41 -2.90
CA ARG A 476 20.08 27.87 -2.98
C ARG A 476 21.32 28.46 -3.65
N ALA A 477 22.52 28.02 -3.23
CA ALA A 477 23.76 28.51 -3.82
C ALA A 477 23.87 28.16 -5.33
N ARG A 478 23.40 26.98 -5.72
CA ARG A 478 23.30 26.58 -7.13
C ARG A 478 22.36 27.51 -7.89
N LEU A 479 21.16 27.74 -7.37
CA LEU A 479 20.16 28.60 -7.98
C LEU A 479 20.60 30.07 -8.05
N GLU A 480 21.26 30.58 -7.02
CA GLU A 480 21.84 31.92 -7.01
C GLU A 480 22.92 32.08 -8.09
N LYS A 481 23.78 31.05 -8.25
CA LYS A 481 24.80 31.04 -9.32
C LYS A 481 24.17 31.05 -10.71
N GLU A 482 23.17 30.22 -10.93
CA GLU A 482 22.44 30.18 -12.21
C GLU A 482 21.72 31.50 -12.47
N ARG A 483 21.04 32.05 -11.45
CA ARG A 483 20.36 33.34 -11.52
C ARG A 483 21.34 34.50 -11.87
N ALA A 484 22.53 34.47 -11.27
CA ALA A 484 23.57 35.49 -11.52
C ALA A 484 24.17 35.37 -12.95
N ALA A 485 24.14 34.19 -13.54
CA ALA A 485 24.59 33.95 -14.91
C ALA A 485 23.54 34.33 -15.98
N MET A 486 22.28 34.45 -15.59
CA MET A 486 21.17 34.79 -16.49
C MET A 486 21.24 36.26 -16.93
N SER A 487 21.06 36.51 -18.22
CA SER A 487 20.77 37.83 -18.77
C SER A 487 19.32 38.26 -18.50
N ASP A 488 18.98 39.53 -18.67
CA ASP A 488 17.58 40.00 -18.57
C ASP A 488 16.65 39.26 -19.56
N ALA A 489 17.20 38.82 -20.70
CA ALA A 489 16.46 38.03 -21.68
C ALA A 489 16.18 36.61 -21.17
N ASP A 490 17.13 35.98 -20.48
CA ASP A 490 16.96 34.64 -19.88
C ASP A 490 15.92 34.68 -18.76
N VAL A 491 15.98 35.72 -17.92
CA VAL A 491 14.97 35.96 -16.86
C VAL A 491 13.57 36.10 -17.44
N ALA A 492 13.45 36.93 -18.49
CA ALA A 492 12.19 37.10 -19.17
C ALA A 492 11.69 35.79 -19.82
N ALA A 493 12.60 34.98 -20.34
CA ALA A 493 12.28 33.66 -20.91
C ALA A 493 11.78 32.70 -19.85
N VAL A 494 12.43 32.58 -18.67
CA VAL A 494 11.97 31.77 -17.55
C VAL A 494 10.57 32.18 -17.12
N MET A 495 10.31 33.47 -16.91
CA MET A 495 8.99 33.98 -16.54
C MET A 495 7.94 33.71 -17.62
N ALA A 496 8.30 33.85 -18.90
CA ALA A 496 7.41 33.56 -20.02
C ALA A 496 7.09 32.08 -20.11
N ASN A 497 8.08 31.19 -19.94
CA ASN A 497 7.89 29.73 -19.94
C ASN A 497 6.97 29.29 -18.80
N ALA A 498 7.20 29.81 -17.58
CA ALA A 498 6.34 29.51 -16.43
C ALA A 498 4.87 29.92 -16.68
N ARG A 499 4.66 31.13 -17.26
CA ARG A 499 3.31 31.59 -17.63
C ARG A 499 2.70 30.74 -18.73
N THR A 500 3.45 30.42 -19.77
CA THR A 500 2.97 29.57 -20.87
C THR A 500 2.57 28.18 -20.34
N LEU A 501 3.38 27.59 -19.47
CA LEU A 501 3.08 26.30 -18.82
C LEU A 501 1.78 26.42 -18.02
N GLN A 502 1.62 27.44 -17.21
CA GLN A 502 0.41 27.68 -16.41
C GLN A 502 -0.82 27.92 -17.30
N GLU A 503 -0.69 28.70 -18.39
CA GLU A 503 -1.77 28.92 -19.35
C GLU A 503 -2.17 27.60 -20.04
N GLN A 504 -1.21 26.81 -20.50
CA GLN A 504 -1.47 25.50 -21.11
C GLN A 504 -2.14 24.54 -20.14
N GLN A 505 -1.72 24.51 -18.88
CA GLN A 505 -2.35 23.70 -17.84
C GLN A 505 -3.81 24.09 -17.57
N ASN A 506 -4.15 25.37 -17.67
CA ASN A 506 -5.50 25.89 -17.43
C ASN A 506 -6.46 25.75 -18.63
N LEU A 507 -5.96 25.62 -19.85
CA LEU A 507 -6.83 25.43 -21.02
C LEU A 507 -7.48 24.04 -20.96
N PRO A 508 -8.80 23.90 -21.17
CA PRO A 508 -9.42 22.59 -21.33
C PRO A 508 -9.01 21.93 -22.64
N ASP A 509 -9.01 20.59 -22.69
CA ASP A 509 -8.88 19.90 -23.97
C ASP A 509 -10.10 20.16 -24.87
N PRO A 510 -9.88 20.37 -26.18
CA PRO A 510 -10.99 20.57 -27.11
C PRO A 510 -11.95 19.37 -27.13
N PRO A 511 -13.29 19.59 -27.22
CA PRO A 511 -14.27 18.49 -27.22
C PRO A 511 -14.03 17.44 -28.30
N GLU A 512 -13.55 17.84 -29.48
CA GLU A 512 -13.20 16.94 -30.58
C GLU A 512 -11.98 16.08 -30.33
N VAL A 513 -11.11 16.49 -29.41
CA VAL A 513 -9.94 15.71 -28.95
C VAL A 513 -10.36 14.75 -27.84
N LEU A 514 -11.17 15.23 -26.90
CA LEU A 514 -11.76 14.39 -25.83
C LEU A 514 -12.60 13.24 -26.42
N ALA A 515 -13.34 13.49 -27.49
CA ALA A 515 -14.16 12.49 -28.19
C ALA A 515 -13.36 11.35 -28.86
N LYS A 516 -12.02 11.47 -28.95
CA LYS A 516 -11.18 10.38 -29.47
C LYS A 516 -10.94 9.28 -28.44
N LEU A 517 -11.03 9.59 -27.13
CA LEU A 517 -10.87 8.57 -26.10
C LEU A 517 -12.01 7.56 -26.16
N PRO A 518 -11.67 6.26 -26.13
CA PRO A 518 -12.69 5.24 -25.98
C PRO A 518 -13.35 5.39 -24.60
N SER A 519 -14.65 5.30 -24.53
CA SER A 519 -15.40 5.46 -23.29
C SER A 519 -16.53 4.45 -23.19
N LEU A 520 -16.80 4.01 -21.98
CA LEU A 520 -18.02 3.28 -21.64
C LEU A 520 -19.23 4.21 -21.69
N LYS A 521 -20.41 3.63 -21.77
CA LYS A 521 -21.70 4.31 -21.69
C LYS A 521 -22.42 3.90 -20.42
N ARG A 522 -23.38 4.70 -19.96
CA ARG A 522 -24.20 4.33 -18.79
C ARG A 522 -24.89 2.97 -18.93
N GLY A 523 -25.24 2.57 -20.17
CA GLY A 523 -25.85 1.27 -20.45
C GLY A 523 -24.90 0.07 -20.31
N ASP A 524 -23.58 0.31 -20.19
CA ASP A 524 -22.59 -0.73 -19.97
C ASP A 524 -22.38 -1.03 -18.47
N LEU A 525 -23.01 -0.22 -17.58
CA LEU A 525 -22.94 -0.37 -16.14
C LEU A 525 -23.98 -1.36 -15.63
N GLU A 526 -23.61 -2.20 -14.67
CA GLU A 526 -24.56 -3.04 -13.95
C GLU A 526 -25.48 -2.15 -13.11
N PRO A 527 -26.79 -2.16 -13.32
CA PRO A 527 -27.71 -1.29 -12.56
C PRO A 527 -27.96 -1.79 -11.14
N HIS A 528 -27.73 -3.09 -10.88
CA HIS A 528 -28.06 -3.70 -9.60
C HIS A 528 -26.83 -3.87 -8.71
N HIS A 529 -27.01 -3.61 -7.42
CA HIS A 529 -26.04 -4.01 -6.42
C HIS A 529 -25.90 -5.53 -6.38
N LYS A 530 -24.65 -6.03 -6.35
CA LYS A 530 -24.36 -7.46 -6.21
C LYS A 530 -24.25 -7.81 -4.74
N PRO A 531 -25.23 -8.49 -4.12
CA PRO A 531 -25.15 -8.87 -2.72
C PRO A 531 -24.06 -9.92 -2.50
N ILE A 532 -23.40 -9.85 -1.34
CA ILE A 532 -22.49 -10.89 -0.90
C ILE A 532 -23.30 -11.87 -0.03
N PRO A 533 -23.25 -13.19 -0.30
CA PRO A 533 -23.98 -14.17 0.51
C PRO A 533 -23.68 -14.01 1.99
N LEU A 534 -24.69 -13.95 2.85
CA LEU A 534 -24.57 -13.81 4.29
C LEU A 534 -25.64 -14.64 5.00
N ALA A 535 -25.20 -15.52 5.89
CA ALA A 535 -26.05 -16.25 6.82
C ALA A 535 -25.65 -15.94 8.28
N LEU A 536 -26.65 -15.80 9.13
CA LEU A 536 -26.45 -15.56 10.55
C LEU A 536 -26.81 -16.81 11.34
N GLU A 537 -25.85 -17.28 12.13
CA GLU A 537 -26.04 -18.42 13.00
C GLU A 537 -25.70 -18.07 14.44
N ALA A 538 -26.26 -18.83 15.39
CA ALA A 538 -25.88 -18.78 16.79
C ALA A 538 -25.28 -20.12 17.18
N MET A 539 -23.99 -20.13 17.52
CA MET A 539 -23.29 -21.34 17.93
C MET A 539 -22.78 -21.19 19.36
N SER A 540 -23.21 -22.07 20.26
CA SER A 540 -22.77 -22.07 21.66
C SER A 540 -22.92 -20.71 22.37
N GLY A 541 -23.88 -19.88 21.95
CA GLY A 541 -24.12 -18.53 22.49
C GLY A 541 -23.26 -17.41 21.93
N ALA A 542 -22.38 -17.68 20.97
CA ALA A 542 -21.68 -16.69 20.17
C ALA A 542 -22.39 -16.48 18.83
N ARG A 543 -22.19 -15.30 18.23
CA ARG A 543 -22.69 -14.99 16.88
C ARG A 543 -21.70 -15.49 15.84
N VAL A 544 -22.24 -16.18 14.82
CA VAL A 544 -21.48 -16.60 13.65
C VAL A 544 -22.08 -15.93 12.41
N VAL A 545 -21.22 -15.26 11.63
CA VAL A 545 -21.54 -14.68 10.33
C VAL A 545 -20.86 -15.57 9.29
N TYR A 546 -21.65 -16.15 8.39
CA TYR A 546 -21.15 -17.08 7.39
C TYR A 546 -21.37 -16.57 5.98
N HIS A 547 -20.36 -16.74 5.14
CA HIS A 547 -20.35 -16.35 3.73
C HIS A 547 -20.03 -17.57 2.87
N ASP A 548 -21.03 -18.02 2.08
CA ASP A 548 -20.86 -19.11 1.11
C ASP A 548 -20.16 -18.57 -0.14
N LEU A 549 -18.83 -18.68 -0.14
CA LEU A 549 -17.98 -18.25 -1.25
C LEU A 549 -16.97 -19.34 -1.59
N PHE A 550 -16.63 -19.46 -2.87
CA PHE A 550 -15.59 -20.36 -3.31
C PHE A 550 -14.22 -19.83 -2.86
N THR A 551 -13.55 -20.56 -1.96
CA THR A 551 -12.26 -20.17 -1.36
C THR A 551 -11.10 -21.06 -1.79
N ASN A 552 -11.30 -21.94 -2.78
CA ASN A 552 -10.31 -22.93 -3.20
C ASN A 552 -9.79 -23.80 -2.03
N GLY A 553 -10.69 -24.21 -1.11
CA GLY A 553 -10.34 -25.05 0.01
C GLY A 553 -9.55 -24.34 1.11
N ILE A 554 -9.72 -23.04 1.30
CA ILE A 554 -9.16 -22.31 2.44
C ILE A 554 -10.28 -21.83 3.34
N VAL A 555 -10.19 -22.16 4.62
CA VAL A 555 -11.03 -21.62 5.68
C VAL A 555 -10.48 -20.26 6.08
N TYR A 556 -11.27 -19.18 5.94
CA TYR A 556 -10.98 -17.89 6.54
C TYR A 556 -11.87 -17.69 7.76
N LEU A 557 -11.25 -17.48 8.91
CA LEU A 557 -11.92 -17.26 10.19
C LEU A 557 -11.45 -15.95 10.80
N ASP A 558 -12.37 -15.02 11.00
CA ASP A 558 -12.11 -13.78 11.72
C ASP A 558 -12.85 -13.84 13.06
N LEU A 559 -12.11 -13.89 14.17
CA LEU A 559 -12.68 -13.92 15.51
C LEU A 559 -12.64 -12.52 16.12
N GLY A 560 -13.80 -11.91 16.36
CA GLY A 560 -13.94 -10.56 16.90
C GLY A 560 -14.13 -10.54 18.41
N LEU A 561 -13.34 -9.70 19.10
CA LEU A 561 -13.42 -9.41 20.53
C LEU A 561 -13.90 -7.97 20.70
N ASP A 562 -14.99 -7.76 21.43
CA ASP A 562 -15.66 -6.46 21.54
C ASP A 562 -14.87 -5.47 22.41
N LEU A 563 -14.24 -4.48 21.77
CA LEU A 563 -13.45 -3.42 22.44
C LEU A 563 -14.32 -2.48 23.31
N ARG A 564 -15.63 -2.46 23.10
CA ARG A 564 -16.54 -1.60 23.87
C ARG A 564 -16.71 -2.05 25.31
N SER A 565 -16.19 -3.23 25.65
CA SER A 565 -16.09 -3.72 27.03
C SER A 565 -14.93 -3.10 27.81
N LEU A 566 -13.97 -2.46 27.13
CA LEU A 566 -12.79 -1.86 27.75
C LEU A 566 -13.09 -0.47 28.33
N PRO A 567 -12.54 -0.17 29.51
CA PRO A 567 -12.43 1.22 29.98
C PRO A 567 -11.51 2.06 29.05
N ALA A 568 -11.74 3.36 28.99
CA ALA A 568 -11.04 4.27 28.06
C ALA A 568 -9.51 4.20 28.20
N GLU A 569 -9.00 4.09 29.43
CA GLU A 569 -7.56 4.02 29.73
C GLU A 569 -6.88 2.75 29.19
N LEU A 570 -7.65 1.68 28.92
CA LEU A 570 -7.13 0.43 28.37
C LEU A 570 -7.25 0.32 26.85
N LEU A 571 -8.03 1.20 26.20
CA LEU A 571 -8.24 1.16 24.75
C LEU A 571 -6.94 1.26 23.94
N PRO A 572 -5.94 2.09 24.30
CA PRO A 572 -4.66 2.14 23.56
C PRO A 572 -3.86 0.83 23.56
N TYR A 573 -4.16 -0.09 24.49
CA TYR A 573 -3.54 -1.41 24.51
C TYR A 573 -4.12 -2.38 23.49
N ALA A 574 -5.27 -2.10 22.87
CA ALA A 574 -6.03 -3.08 22.08
C ALA A 574 -5.21 -3.75 20.96
N ALA A 575 -4.51 -2.97 20.15
CA ALA A 575 -3.67 -3.51 19.07
C ALA A 575 -2.47 -4.31 19.62
N LEU A 576 -1.79 -3.78 20.64
CA LEU A 576 -0.67 -4.46 21.31
C LEU A 576 -1.10 -5.76 21.97
N PHE A 577 -2.29 -5.82 22.58
CA PHE A 577 -2.82 -7.03 23.18
C PHE A 577 -3.04 -8.12 22.13
N GLY A 578 -3.62 -7.77 20.98
CA GLY A 578 -3.76 -8.71 19.87
C GLY A 578 -2.42 -9.32 19.43
N GLN A 579 -1.38 -8.52 19.35
CA GLN A 579 -0.02 -8.96 19.02
C GLN A 579 0.58 -9.79 20.15
N ALA A 580 0.42 -9.37 21.41
CA ALA A 580 0.90 -10.10 22.58
C ALA A 580 0.29 -11.50 22.70
N LEU A 581 -1.01 -11.70 22.37
CA LEU A 581 -1.64 -13.02 22.34
C LEU A 581 -0.89 -14.02 21.45
N LEU A 582 -0.35 -13.55 20.32
CA LEU A 582 0.30 -14.40 19.32
C LEU A 582 1.82 -14.53 19.51
N GLU A 583 2.43 -13.61 20.26
CA GLU A 583 3.88 -13.46 20.30
C GLU A 583 4.52 -13.56 21.70
N MET A 584 3.74 -13.87 22.74
CA MET A 584 4.31 -14.00 24.09
C MET A 584 4.37 -15.45 24.59
N GLY A 585 3.83 -16.40 23.83
CA GLY A 585 3.72 -17.80 24.23
C GLY A 585 2.50 -18.09 25.12
N THR A 586 2.35 -19.35 25.53
CA THR A 586 1.25 -19.84 26.36
C THR A 586 1.80 -20.58 27.59
N ASP A 587 0.94 -21.05 28.48
CA ASP A 587 1.36 -21.89 29.61
C ASP A 587 2.04 -23.20 29.19
N ALA A 588 1.72 -23.69 27.97
CA ALA A 588 2.23 -24.98 27.46
C ALA A 588 3.50 -24.81 26.59
N GLU A 589 3.70 -23.66 25.99
CA GLU A 589 4.79 -23.41 25.01
C GLU A 589 5.27 -21.94 25.06
N ASP A 590 6.57 -21.76 24.88
CA ASP A 590 7.13 -20.43 24.74
C ASP A 590 6.75 -19.80 23.38
N PHE A 591 7.05 -18.51 23.21
CA PHE A 591 6.68 -17.77 22.00
C PHE A 591 7.34 -18.33 20.73
N VAL A 592 8.53 -18.95 20.85
CA VAL A 592 9.22 -19.58 19.71
C VAL A 592 8.43 -20.79 19.22
N LYS A 593 8.03 -21.66 20.13
CA LYS A 593 7.24 -22.86 19.82
C LYS A 593 5.84 -22.53 19.35
N LEU A 594 5.20 -21.50 19.93
CA LEU A 594 3.90 -21.00 19.45
C LEU A 594 4.01 -20.47 18.00
N SER A 595 4.99 -19.63 17.72
CA SER A 595 5.23 -19.11 16.36
C SER A 595 5.48 -20.24 15.34
N GLN A 596 6.30 -21.23 15.71
CA GLN A 596 6.55 -22.42 14.89
C GLN A 596 5.26 -23.22 14.66
N ARG A 597 4.41 -23.40 15.67
CA ARG A 597 3.12 -24.10 15.54
C ARG A 597 2.18 -23.35 14.62
N ILE A 598 2.02 -22.04 14.79
CA ILE A 598 1.21 -21.20 13.89
C ILE A 598 1.69 -21.38 12.44
N GLY A 599 2.97 -21.17 12.19
CA GLY A 599 3.53 -21.26 10.83
C GLY A 599 3.43 -22.66 10.22
N ARG A 600 3.58 -23.73 11.01
CA ARG A 600 3.55 -25.12 10.52
C ARG A 600 2.15 -25.64 10.21
N THR A 601 1.11 -25.14 10.90
CA THR A 601 -0.23 -25.73 10.85
C THR A 601 -1.31 -24.83 10.28
N THR A 602 -1.01 -23.56 10.06
CA THR A 602 -1.96 -22.57 9.53
C THR A 602 -1.36 -21.79 8.37
N GLY A 603 -2.18 -20.99 7.70
CA GLY A 603 -1.74 -19.96 6.75
C GLY A 603 -1.39 -18.63 7.41
N GLY A 604 -1.30 -18.63 8.75
CA GLY A 604 -1.05 -17.46 9.57
C GLY A 604 -2.28 -17.03 10.39
N ILE A 605 -2.00 -16.37 11.50
CA ILE A 605 -2.99 -15.69 12.36
C ILE A 605 -2.43 -14.29 12.60
N TYR A 606 -3.25 -13.26 12.43
CA TYR A 606 -2.81 -11.89 12.67
C TYR A 606 -3.93 -11.04 13.29
N PRO A 607 -3.60 -10.09 14.18
CA PRO A 607 -4.56 -9.21 14.78
C PRO A 607 -4.82 -7.99 13.89
N THR A 608 -6.04 -7.47 13.93
CA THR A 608 -6.39 -6.17 13.35
C THR A 608 -7.54 -5.56 14.14
N THR A 609 -7.81 -4.28 13.96
CA THR A 609 -8.95 -3.61 14.58
C THR A 609 -10.02 -3.31 13.53
N LEU A 610 -11.29 -3.53 13.89
CA LEU A 610 -12.46 -3.08 13.12
C LEU A 610 -13.16 -2.00 13.94
N ILE A 611 -12.96 -0.76 13.58
CA ILE A 611 -13.56 0.40 14.24
C ILE A 611 -14.30 1.21 13.16
N ALA A 612 -15.61 1.34 13.29
CA ALA A 612 -16.42 2.02 12.30
C ALA A 612 -17.68 2.68 12.94
N PRO A 613 -18.17 3.78 12.36
CA PRO A 613 -19.47 4.34 12.73
C PRO A 613 -20.59 3.38 12.33
N VAL A 614 -21.71 3.43 13.03
CA VAL A 614 -22.94 2.68 12.70
C VAL A 614 -23.96 3.65 12.13
N VAL A 615 -24.71 3.19 11.15
CA VAL A 615 -25.83 3.94 10.58
C VAL A 615 -26.80 4.34 11.70
N GLY A 616 -26.94 5.64 11.98
CA GLY A 616 -27.90 6.15 12.95
C GLY A 616 -29.34 5.83 12.52
N GLU A 617 -30.23 5.55 13.47
CA GLU A 617 -31.66 5.57 13.18
C GLU A 617 -32.02 7.00 12.75
N ALA A 618 -32.20 7.23 11.46
CA ALA A 618 -33.04 8.34 11.03
C ALA A 618 -34.37 8.18 11.75
N THR A 619 -34.84 9.21 12.41
CA THR A 619 -36.14 9.24 13.05
C THR A 619 -37.19 8.83 12.02
N ASN A 620 -37.50 7.55 11.99
CA ASN A 620 -38.43 6.93 11.06
C ASN A 620 -39.84 7.02 11.62
N ASP A 621 -40.51 8.15 11.36
CA ASP A 621 -41.98 8.23 11.50
C ASP A 621 -42.68 7.79 10.18
N GLU A 622 -42.00 7.31 9.15
CA GLU A 622 -42.59 6.98 7.83
C GLU A 622 -42.26 5.60 7.25
N ARG A 623 -41.88 4.59 8.03
CA ARG A 623 -41.75 3.22 7.45
C ARG A 623 -42.43 2.14 8.29
N ARG A 624 -43.75 2.16 8.31
CA ARG A 624 -44.55 0.95 8.48
C ARG A 624 -45.04 0.50 7.12
N THR A 625 -44.24 -0.27 6.38
CA THR A 625 -44.76 -1.11 5.32
C THR A 625 -44.68 -2.56 5.78
N THR A 626 -45.82 -3.14 6.00
CA THR A 626 -46.04 -4.58 6.28
C THR A 626 -45.61 -5.40 5.06
N SER A 627 -44.59 -6.24 5.20
CA SER A 627 -44.36 -7.33 4.25
C SER A 627 -45.38 -8.46 4.48
N SER A 628 -45.95 -8.95 3.40
CA SER A 628 -47.07 -9.89 3.34
C SER A 628 -46.67 -11.36 3.41
N ASP A 629 -45.68 -11.77 4.19
CA ASP A 629 -45.43 -13.18 4.46
C ASP A 629 -45.05 -13.38 5.92
N GLY A 630 -46.03 -13.96 6.65
CA GLY A 630 -45.98 -14.13 8.10
C GLY A 630 -45.04 -15.24 8.59
N VAL A 631 -43.75 -15.06 8.46
CA VAL A 631 -42.74 -15.81 9.18
C VAL A 631 -42.01 -14.83 10.10
N ALA A 632 -42.39 -14.82 11.36
CA ALA A 632 -41.68 -14.11 12.41
C ALA A 632 -40.35 -14.83 12.68
N VAL A 633 -39.32 -14.48 11.97
CA VAL A 633 -37.94 -14.75 12.41
C VAL A 633 -37.68 -13.79 13.56
N SER A 634 -37.64 -14.31 14.78
CA SER A 634 -37.21 -13.54 15.93
C SER A 634 -35.71 -13.20 15.73
N HIS A 635 -35.43 -12.07 15.10
CA HIS A 635 -34.12 -11.46 15.18
C HIS A 635 -33.91 -11.09 16.65
N ALA A 636 -33.08 -11.85 17.35
CA ALA A 636 -32.52 -11.38 18.61
C ALA A 636 -31.81 -10.07 18.24
N ALA A 637 -32.46 -8.97 18.60
CA ALA A 637 -32.06 -7.63 18.23
C ALA A 637 -30.63 -7.42 18.71
N PHE A 638 -29.73 -7.24 17.76
CA PHE A 638 -28.37 -6.80 18.03
C PHE A 638 -28.47 -5.42 18.65
N ASP A 639 -27.82 -5.23 19.79
CA ASP A 639 -27.85 -4.00 20.60
C ASP A 639 -27.02 -2.85 19.96
N ALA A 640 -26.65 -2.94 18.68
CA ALA A 640 -26.10 -1.83 17.89
C ALA A 640 -27.04 -0.63 17.80
N ARG A 641 -28.35 -0.83 18.09
CA ARG A 641 -29.37 0.22 18.06
C ARG A 641 -29.15 1.33 19.08
N ASN A 642 -28.25 1.14 20.06
CA ASN A 642 -27.89 2.12 21.08
C ASN A 642 -26.42 2.56 21.05
N SER A 643 -25.61 2.10 20.08
CA SER A 643 -24.20 2.49 19.94
C SER A 643 -23.96 3.21 18.61
N SER A 644 -23.32 4.37 18.65
CA SER A 644 -22.94 5.11 17.44
C SER A 644 -21.77 4.47 16.68
N LEU A 645 -21.16 3.41 17.21
CA LEU A 645 -20.01 2.75 16.62
C LEU A 645 -19.94 1.25 16.93
N VAL A 646 -19.22 0.53 16.07
CA VAL A 646 -18.69 -0.81 16.33
C VAL A 646 -17.20 -0.73 16.55
N ALA A 647 -16.67 -1.59 17.44
CA ALA A 647 -15.25 -1.65 17.74
C ALA A 647 -14.86 -3.08 18.16
N TYR A 648 -14.06 -3.74 17.36
CA TYR A 648 -13.57 -5.10 17.61
C TYR A 648 -12.06 -5.19 17.42
N LEU A 649 -11.40 -5.95 18.29
CA LEU A 649 -10.12 -6.57 18.00
C LEU A 649 -10.42 -7.87 17.26
N MET A 650 -9.94 -8.02 16.04
CA MET A 650 -10.13 -9.18 15.18
C MET A 650 -8.87 -10.03 15.19
N LEU A 651 -8.98 -11.30 15.53
CA LEU A 651 -7.93 -12.31 15.26
C LEU A 651 -8.31 -13.01 13.96
N ARG A 652 -7.55 -12.73 12.90
CA ARG A 652 -7.83 -13.24 11.56
C ARG A 652 -6.91 -14.42 11.27
N GLY A 653 -7.49 -15.61 11.15
CA GLY A 653 -6.76 -16.84 10.88
C GLY A 653 -7.22 -17.53 9.61
N LYS A 654 -6.32 -18.27 8.99
CA LYS A 654 -6.62 -19.07 7.80
C LYS A 654 -5.91 -20.42 7.84
N ALA A 655 -6.57 -21.45 7.31
CA ALA A 655 -6.03 -22.79 7.25
C ALA A 655 -6.72 -23.62 6.15
N THR A 656 -6.14 -24.75 5.76
CA THR A 656 -6.90 -25.73 4.98
C THR A 656 -7.95 -26.40 5.87
N PRO A 657 -9.04 -26.99 5.33
CA PRO A 657 -10.08 -27.65 6.11
C PRO A 657 -9.55 -28.77 7.01
N GLU A 658 -8.49 -29.49 6.57
CA GLU A 658 -7.85 -30.53 7.35
C GLU A 658 -7.11 -29.98 8.57
N ARG A 659 -6.58 -28.74 8.46
CA ARG A 659 -5.82 -28.04 9.50
C ARG A 659 -6.66 -27.08 10.34
N ALA A 660 -7.92 -26.91 10.01
CA ALA A 660 -8.83 -26.04 10.76
C ALA A 660 -8.93 -26.38 12.27
N PRO A 661 -8.87 -27.68 12.70
CA PRO A 661 -8.82 -28.01 14.13
C PRO A 661 -7.61 -27.41 14.84
N GLU A 662 -6.43 -27.41 14.21
CA GLU A 662 -5.21 -26.83 14.76
C GLU A 662 -5.33 -25.31 14.88
N LEU A 663 -5.93 -24.63 13.88
CA LEU A 663 -6.22 -23.18 13.94
C LEU A 663 -7.11 -22.87 15.16
N LEU A 664 -8.21 -23.62 15.35
CA LEU A 664 -9.10 -23.42 16.50
C LEU A 664 -8.39 -23.73 17.83
N GLY A 665 -7.55 -24.77 17.88
CA GLY A 665 -6.74 -25.09 19.03
C GLY A 665 -5.78 -23.97 19.43
N ILE A 666 -5.08 -23.40 18.46
CA ILE A 666 -4.17 -22.27 18.69
C ILE A 666 -4.94 -21.04 19.19
N LEU A 667 -6.07 -20.69 18.56
CA LEU A 667 -6.91 -19.58 19.01
C LEU A 667 -7.40 -19.79 20.44
N GLY A 668 -7.78 -21.01 20.81
CA GLY A 668 -8.16 -21.36 22.19
C GLY A 668 -7.01 -21.15 23.18
N ASP A 669 -5.83 -21.67 22.84
CA ASP A 669 -4.65 -21.58 23.70
C ASP A 669 -4.22 -20.12 23.93
N VAL A 670 -4.14 -19.30 22.87
CA VAL A 670 -3.70 -17.89 22.99
C VAL A 670 -4.73 -17.03 23.73
N LEU A 671 -6.02 -17.29 23.58
CA LEU A 671 -7.05 -16.56 24.31
C LEU A 671 -7.07 -16.92 25.82
N LEU A 672 -6.90 -18.19 26.15
CA LEU A 672 -7.11 -18.68 27.51
C LEU A 672 -5.83 -18.74 28.34
N SER A 673 -4.67 -18.95 27.71
CA SER A 673 -3.42 -19.24 28.42
C SER A 673 -2.20 -18.48 27.91
N ALA A 674 -2.38 -17.37 27.16
CA ALA A 674 -1.25 -16.52 26.77
C ALA A 674 -0.51 -15.98 27.99
N ARG A 675 0.83 -16.09 27.99
CA ARG A 675 1.70 -15.63 29.07
C ARG A 675 2.07 -14.17 28.90
N LEU A 676 1.27 -13.28 29.49
CA LEU A 676 1.48 -11.83 29.40
C LEU A 676 2.59 -11.30 30.33
N ASP A 677 3.24 -12.16 31.11
CA ASP A 677 4.23 -11.80 32.11
C ASP A 677 5.68 -11.69 31.59
N ASN A 678 5.91 -11.93 30.29
CA ASN A 678 7.24 -11.78 29.67
C ASN A 678 7.53 -10.31 29.34
N ARG A 679 8.13 -9.60 30.30
CA ARG A 679 8.46 -8.16 30.22
C ARG A 679 9.33 -7.83 29.01
N GLU A 680 10.39 -8.59 28.79
CA GLU A 680 11.36 -8.35 27.73
C GLU A 680 10.69 -8.47 26.35
N ARG A 681 9.88 -9.51 26.15
CA ARG A 681 9.18 -9.70 24.88
C ARG A 681 8.12 -8.62 24.66
N PHE A 682 7.33 -8.27 25.68
CA PHE A 682 6.34 -7.19 25.55
C PHE A 682 6.99 -5.85 25.25
N ARG A 683 8.15 -5.56 25.89
CA ARG A 683 8.92 -4.36 25.59
C ARG A 683 9.34 -4.29 24.13
N GLN A 684 9.77 -5.41 23.56
CA GLN A 684 10.11 -5.50 22.12
C GLN A 684 8.91 -5.22 21.23
N ILE A 685 7.76 -5.83 21.50
CA ILE A 685 6.50 -5.58 20.76
C ILE A 685 6.18 -4.07 20.76
N VAL A 686 6.31 -3.41 21.91
CA VAL A 686 6.07 -1.97 22.03
C VAL A 686 7.07 -1.15 21.21
N LEU A 687 8.36 -1.51 21.22
CA LEU A 687 9.40 -0.81 20.45
C LEU A 687 9.21 -1.02 18.93
N GLU A 688 8.90 -2.24 18.50
CA GLU A 688 8.58 -2.54 17.10
C GLU A 688 7.36 -1.73 16.62
N ALA A 689 6.29 -1.69 17.42
CA ALA A 689 5.10 -0.89 17.13
C ALA A 689 5.40 0.63 17.06
N LYS A 690 6.23 1.14 18.01
CA LYS A 690 6.66 2.54 18.03
C LYS A 690 7.42 2.91 16.76
N ILE A 691 8.44 2.13 16.40
CA ILE A 691 9.24 2.38 15.20
C ILE A 691 8.39 2.27 13.93
N GLY A 692 7.50 1.27 13.84
CA GLY A 692 6.57 1.15 12.72
C GLY A 692 5.71 2.40 12.54
N ALA A 693 5.17 2.95 13.64
CA ALA A 693 4.41 4.19 13.60
C ALA A 693 5.24 5.41 13.20
N GLU A 694 6.47 5.52 13.70
CA GLU A 694 7.41 6.60 13.34
C GLU A 694 7.84 6.52 11.88
N SER A 695 8.18 5.34 11.38
CA SER A 695 8.55 5.12 9.97
C SER A 695 7.38 5.39 8.99
N ALA A 696 6.13 5.25 9.43
CA ALA A 696 4.95 5.51 8.60
C ALA A 696 4.66 7.01 8.36
N LEU A 697 5.23 7.91 9.16
CA LEU A 697 4.93 9.35 9.08
C LEU A 697 5.18 9.95 7.69
N ALA A 698 6.31 9.64 7.06
CA ALA A 698 6.65 10.15 5.74
C ALA A 698 5.88 9.42 4.60
N PRO A 699 5.88 8.08 4.48
CA PRO A 699 5.20 7.41 3.38
C PRO A 699 3.67 7.44 3.48
N ALA A 700 3.10 7.52 4.70
CA ALA A 700 1.66 7.51 4.93
C ALA A 700 1.13 8.80 5.59
N GLY A 701 1.85 9.91 5.50
CA GLY A 701 1.53 11.16 6.20
C GLY A 701 0.12 11.69 5.96
N HIS A 702 -0.42 11.54 4.75
CA HIS A 702 -1.81 11.88 4.45
C HIS A 702 -2.82 11.02 5.23
N GLN A 703 -2.50 9.74 5.48
CA GLN A 703 -3.35 8.85 6.28
C GLN A 703 -3.29 9.25 7.76
N VAL A 704 -2.09 9.53 8.28
CA VAL A 704 -1.89 10.03 9.64
C VAL A 704 -2.68 11.32 9.86
N THR A 705 -2.56 12.27 8.92
CA THR A 705 -3.32 13.53 8.92
C THR A 705 -4.83 13.27 8.90
N ASN A 706 -5.30 12.34 8.06
CA ASN A 706 -6.71 12.01 7.94
C ASN A 706 -7.28 11.34 9.20
N THR A 707 -6.55 10.39 9.79
CA THR A 707 -6.97 9.72 11.03
C THR A 707 -7.11 10.73 12.16
N ARG A 708 -6.12 11.62 12.30
CA ARG A 708 -6.15 12.70 13.28
C ARG A 708 -7.34 13.65 13.06
N LEU A 709 -7.53 14.11 11.84
CA LEU A 709 -8.59 15.04 11.44
C LEU A 709 -9.99 14.46 11.66
N ARG A 710 -10.22 13.22 11.22
CA ARG A 710 -11.51 12.53 11.39
C ARG A 710 -11.87 12.33 12.85
N GLY A 711 -10.87 12.16 13.72
CA GLY A 711 -11.05 12.04 15.17
C GLY A 711 -11.78 13.22 15.83
N HIS A 712 -11.87 14.38 15.16
CA HIS A 712 -12.62 15.55 15.63
C HIS A 712 -14.14 15.37 15.51
N PHE A 713 -14.61 14.56 14.55
CA PHE A 713 -16.02 14.63 14.10
C PHE A 713 -16.86 13.43 14.51
N HIS A 714 -16.27 12.29 14.92
CA HIS A 714 -17.05 11.12 15.28
C HIS A 714 -16.34 10.23 16.32
N PRO A 715 -17.05 9.68 17.34
CA PRO A 715 -16.45 8.83 18.38
C PRO A 715 -15.69 7.62 17.85
N ALA A 716 -16.15 6.98 16.75
CA ALA A 716 -15.43 5.86 16.14
C ALA A 716 -14.03 6.27 15.65
N TYR A 717 -13.93 7.43 15.00
CA TYR A 717 -12.65 7.94 14.51
C TYR A 717 -11.77 8.48 15.64
N ARG A 718 -12.39 8.96 16.72
CA ARG A 718 -11.66 9.31 17.94
C ARG A 718 -11.01 8.07 18.57
N LEU A 719 -11.72 6.96 18.59
CA LEU A 719 -11.18 5.68 19.05
C LEU A 719 -10.08 5.18 18.10
N GLU A 720 -10.28 5.29 16.79
CA GLU A 720 -9.28 4.92 15.80
C GLU A 720 -7.96 5.71 16.00
N GLU A 721 -8.06 7.01 16.27
CA GLU A 721 -6.91 7.87 16.60
C GLU A 721 -6.19 7.39 17.87
N MET A 722 -6.91 6.98 18.89
CA MET A 722 -6.32 6.48 20.14
C MET A 722 -5.64 5.12 19.98
N VAL A 723 -6.11 4.28 19.06
CA VAL A 723 -5.62 2.91 18.89
C VAL A 723 -4.55 2.82 17.80
N ASN A 724 -4.63 3.66 16.75
CA ASN A 724 -3.78 3.55 15.55
C ASN A 724 -3.17 4.89 15.09
N GLY A 725 -3.53 6.03 15.70
CA GLY A 725 -3.10 7.35 15.25
C GLY A 725 -1.93 7.95 16.04
N VAL A 726 -1.84 9.27 16.03
CA VAL A 726 -0.78 10.04 16.73
C VAL A 726 -0.85 9.84 18.25
N GLU A 727 -2.04 9.78 18.83
CA GLU A 727 -2.16 9.50 20.27
C GLU A 727 -1.65 8.12 20.64
N ASN A 728 -1.83 7.13 19.76
CA ASN A 728 -1.23 5.82 19.96
C ASN A 728 0.30 5.89 19.95
N LEU A 729 0.90 6.60 18.98
CA LEU A 729 2.37 6.79 18.94
C LEU A 729 2.88 7.43 20.23
N LEU A 730 2.21 8.48 20.70
CA LEU A 730 2.58 9.13 21.98
C LEU A 730 2.36 8.20 23.19
N PHE A 731 1.34 7.34 23.14
CA PHE A 731 1.12 6.30 24.16
C PHE A 731 2.25 5.26 24.16
N LEU A 732 2.65 4.75 22.99
CA LEU A 732 3.72 3.78 22.83
C LEU A 732 5.05 4.26 23.44
N ARG A 733 5.39 5.54 23.25
CA ARG A 733 6.57 6.16 23.87
C ARG A 733 6.50 6.13 25.40
N ARG A 734 5.39 6.60 25.96
CA ARG A 734 5.18 6.57 27.43
C ARG A 734 5.13 5.15 27.97
N LEU A 735 4.56 4.21 27.21
CA LEU A 735 4.48 2.80 27.60
C LEU A 735 5.86 2.15 27.63
N ALA A 736 6.72 2.43 26.66
CA ALA A 736 8.11 1.95 26.66
C ALA A 736 8.85 2.35 27.93
N GLU A 737 8.73 3.62 28.35
CA GLU A 737 9.30 4.11 29.61
C GLU A 737 8.64 3.46 30.85
N ARG A 738 7.30 3.31 30.82
CA ARG A 738 6.55 2.71 31.93
C ARG A 738 6.89 1.23 32.15
N ILE A 739 7.16 0.48 31.08
CA ILE A 739 7.62 -0.93 31.18
C ILE A 739 8.92 -1.02 32.00
N ASP A 740 9.82 -0.06 31.85
CA ASP A 740 11.09 -0.04 32.58
C ASP A 740 10.91 0.39 34.06
N GLY A 741 9.94 1.24 34.37
CA GLY A 741 9.69 1.78 35.71
C GLY A 741 8.60 1.06 36.51
N ASP A 742 7.55 0.53 35.89
CA ASP A 742 6.33 -0.03 36.53
C ASP A 742 5.78 -1.24 35.76
N TRP A 743 6.60 -2.26 35.56
CA TRP A 743 6.14 -3.49 34.90
C TRP A 743 4.93 -4.17 35.58
N PRO A 744 4.86 -4.24 36.93
CA PRO A 744 3.69 -4.84 37.56
C PRO A 744 2.36 -4.13 37.21
N GLY A 745 2.39 -2.80 37.06
CA GLY A 745 1.22 -2.03 36.64
C GLY A 745 0.85 -2.27 35.16
N VAL A 746 1.84 -2.39 34.27
CA VAL A 746 1.62 -2.72 32.87
C VAL A 746 1.04 -4.13 32.72
N LEU A 747 1.57 -5.11 33.45
CA LEU A 747 1.04 -6.47 33.47
C LEU A 747 -0.41 -6.51 33.96
N ALA A 748 -0.72 -5.76 35.01
CA ALA A 748 -2.09 -5.67 35.52
C ALA A 748 -3.06 -5.10 34.46
N ASP A 749 -2.62 -4.11 33.68
CA ASP A 749 -3.43 -3.56 32.58
C ASP A 749 -3.65 -4.61 31.48
N LEU A 750 -2.63 -5.35 31.07
CA LEU A 750 -2.75 -6.42 30.08
C LEU A 750 -3.71 -7.53 30.52
N GLU A 751 -3.62 -7.96 31.79
CA GLU A 751 -4.53 -8.96 32.37
C GLU A 751 -5.97 -8.41 32.49
N ALA A 752 -6.13 -7.14 32.76
CA ALA A 752 -7.43 -6.48 32.75
C ALA A 752 -8.02 -6.46 31.33
N VAL A 753 -7.23 -6.14 30.31
CA VAL A 753 -7.65 -6.21 28.90
C VAL A 753 -8.12 -7.62 28.56
N ARG A 754 -7.34 -8.68 28.92
CA ARG A 754 -7.73 -10.06 28.72
C ARG A 754 -9.07 -10.38 29.40
N GLY A 755 -9.22 -9.99 30.66
CA GLY A 755 -10.42 -10.22 31.46
C GLY A 755 -11.68 -9.58 30.86
N HIS A 756 -11.55 -8.44 30.20
CA HIS A 756 -12.66 -7.77 29.53
C HIS A 756 -12.97 -8.36 28.16
N LEU A 757 -11.95 -8.70 27.36
CA LEU A 757 -12.13 -9.08 25.95
C LEU A 757 -12.45 -10.56 25.77
N VAL A 758 -11.86 -11.45 26.57
CA VAL A 758 -12.04 -12.90 26.41
C VAL A 758 -13.34 -13.34 27.07
N ASN A 759 -14.45 -12.97 26.41
CA ASN A 759 -15.82 -13.26 26.86
C ASN A 759 -16.68 -13.60 25.63
N ARG A 760 -17.16 -14.85 25.58
CA ARG A 760 -17.97 -15.38 24.48
C ARG A 760 -19.20 -14.53 24.15
N ALA A 761 -19.85 -13.94 25.14
CA ALA A 761 -21.05 -13.11 24.92
C ALA A 761 -20.76 -11.84 24.09
N GLY A 762 -19.53 -11.31 24.15
CA GLY A 762 -19.08 -10.18 23.32
C GLY A 762 -18.36 -10.59 22.01
N MET A 763 -18.20 -11.92 21.78
CA MET A 763 -17.49 -12.40 20.61
C MET A 763 -18.40 -12.57 19.39
N LEU A 764 -17.80 -12.46 18.23
CA LEU A 764 -18.36 -12.90 16.96
C LEU A 764 -17.32 -13.70 16.18
N ALA A 765 -17.79 -14.65 15.38
CA ALA A 765 -16.96 -15.37 14.41
C ALA A 765 -17.48 -15.08 13.00
N ASN A 766 -16.60 -14.67 12.11
CA ASN A 766 -16.88 -14.47 10.69
C ASN A 766 -16.18 -15.58 9.91
N VAL A 767 -16.93 -16.31 9.09
CA VAL A 767 -16.41 -17.46 8.34
C VAL A 767 -16.69 -17.26 6.85
N THR A 768 -15.63 -17.29 6.05
CA THR A 768 -15.74 -17.32 4.58
C THR A 768 -15.24 -18.66 4.08
N LEU A 769 -16.12 -19.44 3.48
CA LEU A 769 -15.86 -20.80 3.05
C LEU A 769 -17.03 -21.31 2.21
N ASP A 770 -16.79 -22.24 1.29
CA ASP A 770 -17.88 -22.89 0.55
C ASP A 770 -18.74 -23.79 1.45
N GLU A 771 -20.01 -24.02 1.05
CA GLU A 771 -21.04 -24.73 1.84
C GLU A 771 -20.58 -26.12 2.29
N ALA A 772 -19.96 -26.90 1.39
CA ALA A 772 -19.56 -28.28 1.69
C ALA A 772 -18.49 -28.33 2.79
N ASN A 773 -17.50 -27.47 2.71
CA ASN A 773 -16.45 -27.36 3.72
C ASN A 773 -16.97 -26.72 5.01
N PHE A 774 -17.88 -25.76 4.94
CA PHE A 774 -18.50 -25.18 6.12
C PHE A 774 -19.30 -26.19 6.91
N ALA A 775 -20.07 -27.06 6.28
CA ALA A 775 -20.82 -28.11 6.96
C ALA A 775 -19.90 -29.04 7.79
N ALA A 776 -18.67 -29.29 7.35
CA ALA A 776 -17.68 -30.07 8.08
C ALA A 776 -16.97 -29.27 9.19
N PHE A 777 -16.82 -27.95 9.01
CA PHE A 777 -16.14 -27.02 9.93
C PHE A 777 -17.04 -26.57 11.10
N ALA A 778 -18.32 -26.29 10.85
CA ALA A 778 -19.26 -25.68 11.80
C ALA A 778 -19.37 -26.42 13.15
N PRO A 779 -19.44 -27.78 13.22
CA PRO A 779 -19.47 -28.46 14.51
C PRO A 779 -18.21 -28.19 15.36
N ARG A 780 -17.04 -28.15 14.74
CA ARG A 780 -15.76 -27.87 15.42
C ARG A 780 -15.67 -26.42 15.92
N LEU A 781 -16.18 -25.50 15.14
CA LEU A 781 -16.30 -24.09 15.53
C LEU A 781 -17.25 -23.95 16.73
N ALA A 782 -18.39 -24.66 16.73
CA ALA A 782 -19.35 -24.66 17.84
C ALA A 782 -18.73 -25.21 19.14
N ASP A 783 -17.94 -26.28 19.06
CA ASP A 783 -17.20 -26.86 20.19
C ASP A 783 -16.15 -25.88 20.72
N PHE A 784 -15.36 -25.28 19.85
CA PHE A 784 -14.39 -24.25 20.20
C PHE A 784 -15.04 -23.07 20.92
N LEU A 785 -16.09 -22.47 20.34
CA LEU A 785 -16.82 -21.38 20.96
C LEU A 785 -17.44 -21.76 22.29
N GLY A 786 -17.93 -23.04 22.42
CA GLY A 786 -18.46 -23.58 23.65
C GLY A 786 -17.44 -23.69 24.78
N GLY A 787 -16.17 -23.90 24.44
CA GLY A 787 -15.03 -23.96 25.38
C GLY A 787 -14.58 -22.60 25.92
N LEU A 788 -14.99 -21.48 25.30
CA LEU A 788 -14.60 -20.16 25.75
C LEU A 788 -15.45 -19.69 26.96
N PRO A 789 -14.88 -18.83 27.84
CA PRO A 789 -15.58 -18.30 29.00
C PRO A 789 -16.89 -17.62 28.60
N GLY A 790 -17.98 -17.99 29.25
CA GLY A 790 -19.29 -17.35 29.15
C GLY A 790 -19.38 -16.21 30.16
N GLY A 791 -20.08 -15.13 29.81
CA GLY A 791 -20.37 -14.01 30.69
C GLY A 791 -21.54 -13.19 30.17
N GLU A 792 -21.96 -12.17 30.91
CA GLU A 792 -22.87 -11.18 30.36
C GLU A 792 -22.09 -10.23 29.45
N SER A 793 -22.66 -9.88 28.30
CA SER A 793 -22.10 -8.81 27.47
C SER A 793 -22.22 -7.49 28.25
N SER A 794 -21.10 -7.04 28.82
CA SER A 794 -21.07 -5.78 29.60
C SER A 794 -21.03 -4.53 28.72
N GLY A 795 -21.19 -4.69 27.40
CA GLY A 795 -21.03 -3.61 26.45
C GLY A 795 -22.20 -2.67 26.37
N SER A 796 -22.00 -1.41 26.48
CA SER A 796 -22.15 -0.45 25.42
C SER A 796 -23.05 0.77 25.62
N ALA A 797 -24.07 0.79 26.39
CA ALA A 797 -24.92 1.97 26.46
C ALA A 797 -24.19 3.25 26.92
N ARG A 798 -22.97 3.13 27.47
CA ARG A 798 -22.13 4.25 27.96
C ARG A 798 -20.81 4.43 27.25
N PHE A 799 -20.46 3.56 26.28
CA PHE A 799 -19.13 3.60 25.66
C PHE A 799 -18.93 4.88 24.82
N SER A 800 -19.92 5.29 24.05
CA SER A 800 -19.86 6.55 23.31
C SER A 800 -19.74 7.77 24.25
N ASP A 801 -20.43 7.74 25.41
CA ASP A 801 -20.32 8.79 26.41
C ASP A 801 -18.90 8.86 27.01
N THR A 802 -18.27 7.72 27.19
CA THR A 802 -16.87 7.62 27.64
C THR A 802 -15.92 8.32 26.66
N LEU A 803 -16.07 8.08 25.37
CA LEU A 803 -15.24 8.72 24.33
C LEU A 803 -15.51 10.22 24.18
N THR A 804 -16.76 10.66 24.32
CA THR A 804 -17.12 12.08 24.28
C THR A 804 -16.61 12.85 25.50
N GLY A 805 -16.34 12.17 26.61
CA GLY A 805 -15.73 12.75 27.82
C GLY A 805 -14.20 12.97 27.73
N LEU A 806 -13.54 12.48 26.67
CA LEU A 806 -12.11 12.70 26.46
C LEU A 806 -11.80 14.16 26.09
N PRO A 807 -10.59 14.65 26.38
CA PRO A 807 -10.16 15.97 25.92
C PRO A 807 -10.32 16.10 24.40
N ALA A 808 -10.86 17.23 23.97
CA ALA A 808 -11.01 17.53 22.55
C ALA A 808 -9.62 17.71 21.91
N LEU A 809 -9.50 17.26 20.67
CA LEU A 809 -8.30 17.51 19.85
C LEU A 809 -8.28 19.00 19.43
N PRO A 810 -7.09 19.61 19.25
CA PRO A 810 -6.99 20.98 18.74
C PRO A 810 -7.62 21.09 17.34
N ARG A 811 -8.55 22.01 17.13
CA ARG A 811 -9.25 22.18 15.85
C ARG A 811 -8.33 22.54 14.69
N HIS A 812 -7.25 23.27 14.97
CA HIS A 812 -6.23 23.69 14.00
C HIS A 812 -4.88 23.27 14.54
N GLU A 813 -4.34 22.17 14.02
CA GLU A 813 -3.15 21.52 14.56
C GLU A 813 -2.06 21.34 13.52
N GLY A 814 -0.81 21.63 13.92
CA GLY A 814 0.41 21.33 13.18
C GLY A 814 1.17 20.19 13.86
N LEU A 815 1.24 19.05 13.21
CA LEU A 815 2.01 17.87 13.63
C LEU A 815 3.41 17.98 13.04
N THR A 816 4.46 18.08 13.88
CA THR A 816 5.81 18.32 13.38
C THR A 816 6.67 17.07 13.36
N PHE A 817 7.37 16.87 12.22
CA PHE A 817 8.41 15.88 12.03
C PHE A 817 9.43 16.40 10.99
N PRO A 818 10.66 15.82 10.91
CA PRO A 818 11.64 16.22 9.90
C PRO A 818 11.16 15.87 8.48
N ALA A 819 10.73 16.86 7.71
CA ALA A 819 10.26 16.66 6.34
C ALA A 819 10.54 17.86 5.44
N GLN A 820 10.67 17.62 4.13
CA GLN A 820 10.80 18.64 3.09
C GLN A 820 9.47 18.91 2.36
N VAL A 821 8.41 18.22 2.75
CA VAL A 821 7.06 18.30 2.17
C VAL A 821 6.01 18.29 3.27
N ASN A 822 4.80 18.72 2.94
CA ASN A 822 3.68 18.75 3.88
C ASN A 822 2.59 17.73 3.49
N TYR A 823 1.71 17.46 4.45
CA TYR A 823 0.47 16.73 4.29
C TYR A 823 -0.64 17.58 4.89
N VAL A 824 -1.45 18.18 4.04
CA VAL A 824 -2.43 19.19 4.46
C VAL A 824 -3.83 18.58 4.47
N GLY A 825 -4.49 18.61 5.60
CA GLY A 825 -5.86 18.13 5.78
C GLY A 825 -6.82 19.22 6.24
N LYS A 826 -8.03 19.24 5.64
CA LYS A 826 -9.16 20.07 6.09
C LYS A 826 -10.45 19.25 6.01
N GLY A 827 -11.32 19.32 7.03
CA GLY A 827 -12.54 18.52 7.02
C GLY A 827 -13.64 19.06 7.91
N ALA A 828 -14.85 18.49 7.75
CA ALA A 828 -16.02 18.81 8.55
C ALA A 828 -17.04 17.65 8.56
N GLY A 829 -17.95 17.65 9.54
CA GLY A 829 -19.14 16.80 9.53
C GLY A 829 -20.24 17.42 8.67
N LEU A 830 -20.46 16.95 7.45
CA LEU A 830 -21.44 17.55 6.53
C LEU A 830 -22.88 17.39 7.03
N TYR A 831 -23.19 16.34 7.77
CA TYR A 831 -24.52 16.16 8.35
C TYR A 831 -24.84 17.26 9.38
N ASP A 832 -23.84 17.68 10.14
CA ASP A 832 -23.96 18.82 11.08
C ASP A 832 -24.16 20.17 10.35
N LEU A 833 -23.70 20.25 9.10
CA LEU A 833 -23.88 21.39 8.20
C LEU A 833 -25.19 21.30 7.38
N GLY A 834 -26.05 20.32 7.67
CA GLY A 834 -27.36 20.16 7.06
C GLY A 834 -27.38 19.36 5.76
N TYR A 835 -26.26 18.71 5.35
CA TYR A 835 -26.23 17.79 4.23
C TYR A 835 -27.09 16.55 4.52
N ARG A 836 -27.82 16.09 3.51
CA ARG A 836 -28.52 14.81 3.54
C ARG A 836 -27.87 13.88 2.54
N LEU A 837 -27.63 12.64 2.94
CA LEU A 837 -26.99 11.65 2.07
C LEU A 837 -27.73 11.50 0.75
N ASP A 838 -26.99 11.65 -0.32
CA ASP A 838 -27.39 11.36 -1.69
C ASP A 838 -26.18 10.76 -2.42
N GLY A 839 -26.39 9.72 -3.23
CA GLY A 839 -25.33 9.01 -3.93
C GLY A 839 -24.52 9.88 -4.89
N SER A 840 -25.08 11.01 -5.32
CA SER A 840 -24.36 11.97 -6.20
C SER A 840 -23.03 12.46 -5.61
N ILE A 841 -22.87 12.44 -4.28
CA ILE A 841 -21.60 12.82 -3.62
C ILE A 841 -20.44 11.94 -4.07
N ALA A 842 -20.66 10.65 -4.38
CA ALA A 842 -19.63 9.78 -4.90
C ALA A 842 -19.15 10.23 -6.27
N VAL A 843 -20.08 10.67 -7.14
CA VAL A 843 -19.80 11.21 -8.47
C VAL A 843 -19.06 12.54 -8.38
N ILE A 844 -19.52 13.44 -7.49
CA ILE A 844 -18.90 14.74 -7.27
C ILE A 844 -17.47 14.57 -6.72
N ASN A 845 -17.26 13.69 -5.75
CA ASN A 845 -15.93 13.40 -5.20
C ASN A 845 -15.00 12.80 -6.25
N ASN A 846 -15.50 11.93 -7.13
CA ASN A 846 -14.70 11.39 -8.23
C ASN A 846 -14.25 12.53 -9.17
N LEU A 847 -15.16 13.44 -9.55
CA LEU A 847 -14.82 14.59 -10.39
C LEU A 847 -13.82 15.54 -9.70
N LEU A 848 -14.03 15.84 -8.42
CA LEU A 848 -13.12 16.71 -7.67
C LEU A 848 -11.72 16.11 -7.61
N ARG A 849 -11.60 14.82 -7.26
CA ARG A 849 -10.33 14.12 -7.11
C ARG A 849 -9.58 13.98 -8.41
N THR A 850 -10.26 13.64 -9.50
CA THR A 850 -9.66 13.39 -10.82
C THR A 850 -9.61 14.62 -11.73
N GLY A 851 -10.21 15.72 -11.31
CA GLY A 851 -10.25 17.00 -12.02
C GLY A 851 -9.68 18.14 -11.21
N TYR A 852 -10.52 18.83 -10.45
CA TYR A 852 -10.20 20.10 -9.79
C TYR A 852 -8.99 20.02 -8.83
N LEU A 853 -9.01 19.08 -7.89
CA LEU A 853 -7.94 18.91 -6.90
C LEU A 853 -6.65 18.45 -7.57
N LEU A 854 -6.75 17.50 -8.51
CA LEU A 854 -5.61 17.04 -9.30
C LEU A 854 -4.95 18.20 -10.04
N GLN A 855 -5.76 19.00 -10.74
CA GLN A 855 -5.28 20.13 -11.53
C GLN A 855 -4.62 21.20 -10.67
N LYS A 856 -5.25 21.58 -9.55
CA LYS A 856 -4.81 22.70 -8.73
C LYS A 856 -3.66 22.35 -7.79
N ILE A 857 -3.70 21.18 -7.17
CA ILE A 857 -2.76 20.80 -6.10
C ILE A 857 -1.59 20.00 -6.66
N ARG A 858 -1.86 19.03 -7.56
CA ARG A 858 -0.78 18.23 -8.15
C ARG A 858 -0.15 18.95 -9.33
N ILE A 859 -0.90 19.19 -10.40
CA ILE A 859 -0.33 19.66 -11.67
C ILE A 859 0.21 21.08 -11.55
N GLN A 860 -0.55 22.02 -10.97
CA GLN A 860 -0.14 23.42 -10.78
C GLN A 860 0.65 23.63 -9.49
N GLY A 861 0.27 22.96 -8.40
CA GLY A 861 0.89 23.11 -7.09
C GLY A 861 2.14 22.24 -6.90
N GLY A 862 2.35 21.20 -7.70
CA GLY A 862 3.52 20.33 -7.62
C GLY A 862 3.47 19.30 -6.47
N ALA A 863 2.31 19.08 -5.86
CA ALA A 863 2.13 17.97 -4.92
C ALA A 863 2.07 16.63 -5.66
N TYR A 864 2.41 15.53 -4.99
CA TYR A 864 2.28 14.21 -5.59
C TYR A 864 0.84 13.74 -5.70
N GLY A 865 -0.02 14.09 -4.73
CA GLY A 865 -1.43 13.69 -4.75
C GLY A 865 -2.35 14.65 -4.02
N ALA A 866 -3.63 14.60 -4.41
CA ALA A 866 -4.71 15.34 -3.77
C ALA A 866 -5.97 14.49 -3.73
N PHE A 867 -6.67 14.52 -2.60
CA PHE A 867 -7.81 13.65 -2.34
C PHE A 867 -8.95 14.40 -1.68
N CYS A 868 -10.17 13.93 -1.87
CA CYS A 868 -11.27 14.17 -0.97
C CYS A 868 -11.97 12.86 -0.64
N THR A 869 -12.42 12.72 0.61
CA THR A 869 -13.13 11.53 1.07
C THR A 869 -14.43 11.91 1.78
N PHE A 870 -15.40 11.03 1.71
CA PHE A 870 -16.67 11.17 2.42
C PHE A 870 -17.11 9.82 2.97
N SER A 871 -17.58 9.82 4.20
CA SER A 871 -18.17 8.64 4.83
C SER A 871 -19.70 8.75 4.81
N PRO A 872 -20.40 7.89 4.02
CA PRO A 872 -21.87 7.90 3.98
C PRO A 872 -22.53 7.58 5.32
N ILE A 873 -21.82 6.93 6.23
CA ILE A 873 -22.34 6.55 7.54
C ILE A 873 -22.24 7.71 8.53
N SER A 874 -21.09 8.36 8.61
CA SER A 874 -20.83 9.43 9.60
C SER A 874 -21.04 10.84 9.08
N GLY A 875 -21.11 11.04 7.76
CA GLY A 875 -21.16 12.36 7.15
C GLY A 875 -19.83 13.13 7.18
N VAL A 876 -18.75 12.52 7.65
CA VAL A 876 -17.43 13.19 7.70
C VAL A 876 -16.83 13.31 6.31
N TYR A 877 -16.48 14.54 5.96
CA TYR A 877 -15.83 14.91 4.71
C TYR A 877 -14.43 15.45 4.98
N THR A 878 -13.43 15.01 4.20
CA THR A 878 -12.06 15.50 4.32
C THR A 878 -11.43 15.78 2.96
N TYR A 879 -10.65 16.86 2.87
CA TYR A 879 -9.67 17.13 1.84
C TYR A 879 -8.30 16.78 2.36
N LEU A 880 -7.41 16.25 1.49
CA LEU A 880 -6.06 15.83 1.84
C LEU A 880 -5.09 16.11 0.69
N SER A 881 -3.86 16.52 1.01
CA SER A 881 -2.74 16.50 0.06
C SER A 881 -1.65 15.53 0.50
N TYR A 882 -0.82 15.10 -0.46
CA TYR A 882 0.25 14.13 -0.25
C TYR A 882 1.54 14.61 -0.88
N ARG A 883 2.61 14.65 -0.07
CA ARG A 883 3.93 15.18 -0.47
C ARG A 883 3.79 16.55 -1.16
N ASP A 884 3.22 17.48 -0.44
CA ASP A 884 2.84 18.80 -0.94
C ASP A 884 3.90 19.83 -0.58
N PRO A 885 4.48 20.54 -1.56
CA PRO A 885 5.42 21.63 -1.26
C PRO A 885 4.73 22.87 -0.70
N ASN A 886 3.40 22.96 -0.84
CA ASN A 886 2.61 24.10 -0.39
C ASN A 886 1.87 23.75 0.91
N LEU A 887 1.38 24.77 1.61
CA LEU A 887 0.53 24.62 2.78
C LEU A 887 -0.68 25.57 2.70
N ALA A 888 -0.47 26.88 2.84
CA ALA A 888 -1.56 27.85 2.81
C ALA A 888 -2.27 27.88 1.45
N GLY A 889 -1.51 27.84 0.33
CA GLY A 889 -2.10 27.80 -1.01
C GLY A 889 -2.97 26.56 -1.24
N THR A 890 -2.63 25.42 -0.65
CA THR A 890 -3.45 24.21 -0.72
C THR A 890 -4.78 24.36 0.03
N LEU A 891 -4.77 25.00 1.21
CA LEU A 891 -6.00 25.34 1.94
C LEU A 891 -6.88 26.31 1.14
N ASP A 892 -6.29 27.29 0.46
CA ASP A 892 -7.03 28.20 -0.42
C ASP A 892 -7.73 27.45 -1.56
N VAL A 893 -7.08 26.41 -2.12
CA VAL A 893 -7.72 25.55 -3.13
C VAL A 893 -8.91 24.78 -2.56
N TYR A 894 -8.79 24.22 -1.34
CA TYR A 894 -9.91 23.55 -0.68
C TYR A 894 -11.09 24.51 -0.48
N ASP A 895 -10.82 25.73 -0.03
CA ASP A 895 -11.82 26.76 0.22
C ASP A 895 -12.49 27.28 -1.06
N ALA A 896 -11.80 27.20 -2.21
CA ALA A 896 -12.34 27.59 -3.51
C ALA A 896 -13.23 26.51 -4.16
N THR A 897 -13.29 25.28 -3.61
CA THR A 897 -14.04 24.15 -4.21
C THR A 897 -15.51 24.46 -4.43
N ALA A 898 -16.16 25.14 -3.48
CA ALA A 898 -17.56 25.52 -3.60
C ALA A 898 -17.82 26.47 -4.77
N GLY A 899 -16.94 27.47 -4.95
CA GLY A 899 -17.00 28.38 -6.08
C GLY A 899 -16.82 27.65 -7.42
N TYR A 900 -15.90 26.70 -7.48
CA TYR A 900 -15.69 25.87 -8.67
C TYR A 900 -16.95 25.06 -9.02
N LEU A 901 -17.54 24.35 -8.06
CA LEU A 901 -18.75 23.55 -8.27
C LEU A 901 -19.95 24.36 -8.73
N ARG A 902 -20.13 25.60 -8.22
CA ARG A 902 -21.22 26.49 -8.65
C ARG A 902 -21.06 26.98 -10.09
N GLY A 903 -19.83 27.16 -10.53
CA GLY A 903 -19.52 27.57 -11.90
C GLY A 903 -19.41 26.42 -12.88
N LEU A 904 -19.61 25.19 -12.44
CA LEU A 904 -19.40 24.01 -13.25
C LEU A 904 -20.56 23.77 -14.21
N GLU A 905 -20.24 23.70 -15.49
CA GLU A 905 -21.14 23.25 -16.55
C GLU A 905 -20.58 21.94 -17.10
N LEU A 906 -21.34 20.86 -17.00
CA LEU A 906 -20.95 19.53 -17.45
C LEU A 906 -21.74 19.16 -18.72
N SER A 907 -21.05 18.68 -19.71
CA SER A 907 -21.66 17.92 -20.81
C SER A 907 -22.19 16.55 -20.31
N ASP A 908 -23.12 15.95 -21.05
CA ASP A 908 -23.62 14.61 -20.74
C ASP A 908 -22.49 13.57 -20.72
N ASP A 909 -21.47 13.74 -21.55
CA ASP A 909 -20.33 12.83 -21.62
C ASP A 909 -19.41 12.95 -20.38
N GLU A 910 -19.12 14.17 -19.90
CA GLU A 910 -18.35 14.39 -18.68
C GLU A 910 -19.06 13.85 -17.44
N LEU A 911 -20.36 14.12 -17.35
CA LEU A 911 -21.20 13.57 -16.28
C LEU A 911 -21.24 12.04 -16.34
N THR A 912 -21.36 11.46 -17.54
CA THR A 912 -21.35 10.01 -17.72
C THR A 912 -20.02 9.40 -17.30
N ARG A 913 -18.87 10.00 -17.67
CA ARG A 913 -17.55 9.54 -17.21
C ARG A 913 -17.43 9.58 -15.69
N SER A 914 -17.87 10.67 -15.07
CA SER A 914 -17.81 10.79 -13.60
C SER A 914 -18.66 9.74 -12.88
N ILE A 915 -19.84 9.42 -13.43
CA ILE A 915 -20.72 8.34 -12.91
C ILE A 915 -20.03 6.97 -13.06
N ILE A 916 -19.43 6.67 -14.22
CA ILE A 916 -18.74 5.40 -14.48
C ILE A 916 -17.60 5.22 -13.47
N GLY A 917 -16.75 6.23 -13.28
CA GLY A 917 -15.65 6.17 -12.32
C GLY A 917 -16.13 6.00 -10.87
N ALA A 918 -17.26 6.60 -10.49
CA ALA A 918 -17.87 6.39 -9.18
C ALA A 918 -18.37 4.95 -9.01
N ILE A 919 -19.03 4.38 -10.02
CA ILE A 919 -19.46 2.97 -10.02
C ILE A 919 -18.25 2.03 -9.98
N GLY A 920 -17.16 2.32 -10.71
CA GLY A 920 -15.92 1.54 -10.66
C GLY A 920 -15.33 1.46 -9.24
N ALA A 921 -15.38 2.55 -8.49
CA ALA A 921 -14.94 2.56 -7.09
C ALA A 921 -15.88 1.76 -6.16
N ILE A 922 -17.20 1.77 -6.42
CA ILE A 922 -18.20 1.00 -5.66
C ILE A 922 -18.05 -0.51 -5.94
N ASP A 923 -17.83 -0.88 -7.19
CA ASP A 923 -17.72 -2.26 -7.66
C ASP A 923 -16.28 -2.80 -7.65
N ALA A 924 -15.39 -2.21 -6.86
CA ALA A 924 -14.00 -2.62 -6.79
C ALA A 924 -13.86 -4.14 -6.59
N TYR A 925 -13.00 -4.78 -7.41
CA TYR A 925 -12.73 -6.21 -7.34
C TYR A 925 -12.21 -6.63 -5.97
N GLN A 926 -12.73 -7.74 -5.44
CA GLN A 926 -12.34 -8.28 -4.14
C GLN A 926 -12.12 -9.79 -4.23
N LEU A 927 -11.13 -10.27 -3.50
CA LEU A 927 -10.92 -11.69 -3.25
C LEU A 927 -11.94 -12.25 -2.24
N PRO A 928 -12.15 -13.56 -2.14
CA PRO A 928 -13.20 -14.15 -1.28
C PRO A 928 -13.11 -13.74 0.18
N ASP A 929 -11.91 -13.70 0.76
CA ASP A 929 -11.67 -13.26 2.15
C ASP A 929 -12.05 -11.79 2.35
N ALA A 930 -11.71 -10.95 1.40
CA ALA A 930 -12.07 -9.53 1.42
C ALA A 930 -13.58 -9.31 1.25
N LYS A 931 -14.24 -10.12 0.39
CA LYS A 931 -15.72 -10.10 0.25
C LYS A 931 -16.41 -10.46 1.58
N GLY A 932 -15.97 -11.55 2.23
CA GLY A 932 -16.52 -11.96 3.52
C GLY A 932 -16.34 -10.89 4.61
N TYR A 933 -15.15 -10.27 4.67
CA TYR A 933 -14.88 -9.21 5.63
C TYR A 933 -15.66 -7.92 5.33
N THR A 934 -15.84 -7.57 4.07
CA THR A 934 -16.68 -6.42 3.63
C THR A 934 -18.13 -6.65 4.02
N SER A 935 -18.66 -7.86 3.79
CA SER A 935 -20.01 -8.21 4.16
C SER A 935 -20.22 -8.18 5.68
N LEU A 936 -19.26 -8.70 6.47
CA LEU A 936 -19.24 -8.55 7.92
C LEU A 936 -19.31 -7.08 8.34
N THR A 937 -18.47 -6.24 7.76
CA THR A 937 -18.41 -4.80 8.08
C THR A 937 -19.76 -4.13 7.80
N ARG A 938 -20.35 -4.36 6.63
CA ARG A 938 -21.67 -3.86 6.26
C ARG A 938 -22.77 -4.31 7.24
N TYR A 939 -22.76 -5.59 7.60
CA TYR A 939 -23.68 -6.12 8.58
C TYR A 939 -23.55 -5.42 9.94
N LEU A 940 -22.34 -5.24 10.43
CA LEU A 940 -22.08 -4.60 11.73
C LEU A 940 -22.39 -3.10 11.72
N THR A 941 -22.15 -2.41 10.62
CA THR A 941 -22.42 -0.97 10.48
C THR A 941 -23.88 -0.66 10.13
N GLY A 942 -24.69 -1.67 9.80
CA GLY A 942 -26.10 -1.51 9.42
C GLY A 942 -26.32 -1.03 7.98
N GLU A 943 -25.35 -1.27 7.11
CA GLU A 943 -25.52 -1.05 5.67
C GLU A 943 -26.22 -2.26 5.04
N THR A 944 -27.50 -2.08 4.65
CA THR A 944 -28.31 -3.13 4.00
C THR A 944 -28.17 -3.09 2.48
N ASP A 945 -28.50 -4.21 1.80
CA ASP A 945 -28.51 -4.28 0.34
C ASP A 945 -29.47 -3.26 -0.28
N GLU A 946 -30.61 -2.96 0.38
CA GLU A 946 -31.57 -1.95 -0.08
C GLU A 946 -30.95 -0.53 -0.03
N ARG A 947 -30.18 -0.20 1.00
CA ARG A 947 -29.47 1.09 1.08
C ARG A 947 -28.35 1.18 0.04
N LEU A 948 -27.62 0.10 -0.17
CA LEU A 948 -26.58 0.04 -1.19
C LEU A 948 -27.16 0.17 -2.60
N GLN A 949 -28.33 -0.47 -2.85
CA GLN A 949 -29.07 -0.29 -4.10
C GLN A 949 -29.57 1.15 -4.26
N GLN A 950 -30.21 1.73 -3.21
CA GLN A 950 -30.66 3.13 -3.26
C GLN A 950 -29.49 4.07 -3.57
N PHE A 951 -28.37 3.92 -2.86
CA PHE A 951 -27.18 4.74 -3.10
C PHE A 951 -26.67 4.59 -4.54
N ARG A 952 -26.67 3.35 -5.07
CA ARG A 952 -26.32 3.09 -6.46
C ARG A 952 -27.29 3.76 -7.45
N ASP A 953 -28.59 3.69 -7.20
CA ASP A 953 -29.61 4.35 -8.05
C ASP A 953 -29.41 5.87 -8.07
N GLU A 954 -29.09 6.48 -6.93
CA GLU A 954 -28.77 7.90 -6.81
C GLU A 954 -27.48 8.26 -7.56
N VAL A 955 -26.43 7.43 -7.47
CA VAL A 955 -25.18 7.58 -8.26
C VAL A 955 -25.50 7.58 -9.76
N LEU A 956 -26.24 6.57 -10.23
CA LEU A 956 -26.63 6.44 -11.65
C LEU A 956 -27.56 7.58 -12.10
N GLY A 957 -28.35 8.13 -11.20
CA GLY A 957 -29.31 9.22 -11.44
C GLY A 957 -28.73 10.64 -11.30
N THR A 958 -27.45 10.78 -10.98
CA THR A 958 -26.76 12.08 -10.72
C THR A 958 -26.94 13.05 -11.88
N LYS A 959 -27.15 14.33 -11.55
CA LYS A 959 -27.33 15.46 -12.47
C LYS A 959 -26.41 16.62 -12.08
N THR A 960 -26.15 17.55 -13.00
CA THR A 960 -25.34 18.75 -12.75
C THR A 960 -25.89 19.59 -11.58
N ALA A 961 -27.21 19.61 -11.38
CA ALA A 961 -27.85 20.33 -10.27
C ALA A 961 -27.37 19.81 -8.88
N ASP A 962 -27.01 18.55 -8.76
CA ASP A 962 -26.55 17.96 -7.50
C ASP A 962 -25.17 18.50 -7.11
N PHE A 963 -24.32 18.82 -8.09
CA PHE A 963 -23.02 19.49 -7.88
C PHE A 963 -23.22 20.90 -7.29
N HIS A 964 -24.18 21.65 -7.84
CA HIS A 964 -24.49 23.00 -7.33
C HIS A 964 -25.08 22.94 -5.91
N ALA A 965 -25.91 21.94 -5.62
CA ALA A 965 -26.48 21.74 -4.28
C ALA A 965 -25.41 21.39 -3.24
N LEU A 966 -24.44 20.52 -3.59
CA LEU A 966 -23.34 20.20 -2.68
C LEU A 966 -22.40 21.40 -2.46
N ALA A 967 -22.25 22.28 -3.44
CA ALA A 967 -21.43 23.49 -3.33
C ALA A 967 -21.86 24.37 -2.14
N ASP A 968 -23.17 24.49 -1.88
CA ASP A 968 -23.71 25.28 -0.79
C ASP A 968 -23.37 24.71 0.60
N VAL A 969 -23.19 23.39 0.67
CA VAL A 969 -22.72 22.71 1.88
C VAL A 969 -21.21 22.86 2.03
N LEU A 970 -20.44 22.67 0.94
CA LEU A 970 -18.99 22.82 0.99
C LEU A 970 -18.52 24.26 1.24
N GLU A 971 -19.32 25.27 0.89
CA GLU A 971 -19.03 26.66 1.27
C GLU A 971 -18.93 26.82 2.79
N GLN A 972 -19.74 26.09 3.54
CA GLN A 972 -19.71 26.14 5.00
C GLN A 972 -18.47 25.45 5.58
N VAL A 973 -17.86 24.49 4.87
CA VAL A 973 -16.61 23.82 5.27
C VAL A 973 -15.46 24.81 5.34
N LYS A 974 -15.49 25.88 4.55
CA LYS A 974 -14.50 26.96 4.59
C LYS A 974 -14.33 27.53 6.00
N ASP A 975 -15.41 27.85 6.68
CA ASP A 975 -15.42 28.51 7.99
C ASP A 975 -15.53 27.52 9.16
N ALA A 976 -16.25 26.42 8.96
CA ALA A 976 -16.52 25.40 10.00
C ALA A 976 -15.45 24.32 10.07
N GLY A 977 -14.66 24.13 9.00
CA GLY A 977 -13.73 23.02 8.87
C GLY A 977 -12.55 23.11 9.83
N ASP A 978 -12.17 21.97 10.38
CA ASP A 978 -10.94 21.81 11.16
C ASP A 978 -9.75 21.52 10.23
N VAL A 979 -8.55 21.89 10.67
CA VAL A 979 -7.32 21.77 9.87
C VAL A 979 -6.27 20.99 10.65
N VAL A 980 -5.71 19.96 10.03
CA VAL A 980 -4.55 19.23 10.53
C VAL A 980 -3.49 19.21 9.44
N VAL A 981 -2.26 19.60 9.79
CA VAL A 981 -1.10 19.58 8.90
C VAL A 981 -0.01 18.75 9.53
N LEU A 982 0.59 17.85 8.75
CA LEU A 982 1.81 17.14 9.13
C LEU A 982 2.96 17.66 8.24
N GLY A 983 4.06 18.16 8.84
CA GLY A 983 5.16 18.75 8.09
C GLY A 983 6.31 19.22 8.98
N SER A 984 7.26 19.96 8.39
CA SER A 984 8.34 20.54 9.20
C SER A 984 7.82 21.67 10.10
N ARG A 985 8.51 21.87 11.22
CA ARG A 985 8.20 22.97 12.13
C ARG A 985 8.28 24.32 11.43
N GLU A 986 9.32 24.50 10.63
CA GLU A 986 9.57 25.74 9.88
C GLU A 986 8.44 26.05 8.91
N ALA A 987 7.99 25.06 8.14
CA ALA A 987 6.87 25.24 7.18
C ALA A 987 5.56 25.58 7.90
N ILE A 988 5.28 24.91 9.01
CA ILE A 988 4.06 25.16 9.81
C ILE A 988 4.09 26.56 10.44
N GLU A 989 5.21 26.99 11.03
CA GLU A 989 5.34 28.32 11.62
C GLU A 989 5.33 29.43 10.56
N ALA A 990 5.99 29.21 9.41
CA ALA A 990 6.04 30.17 8.31
C ALA A 990 4.67 30.35 7.61
N SER A 991 3.75 29.38 7.73
CA SER A 991 2.41 29.46 7.13
C SER A 991 1.56 30.60 7.68
N GLY A 992 1.85 31.07 8.90
CA GLY A 992 1.07 32.11 9.58
C GLY A 992 -0.36 31.72 10.02
N LEU A 993 -0.70 30.42 9.91
CA LEU A 993 -2.08 29.90 10.19
C LEU A 993 -2.41 29.79 11.68
N GLY A 994 -1.45 30.01 12.59
CA GLY A 994 -1.68 29.93 14.03
C GLY A 994 -2.05 28.54 14.54
N LEU A 995 -1.51 27.48 13.92
CA LEU A 995 -1.77 26.10 14.29
C LEU A 995 -1.19 25.76 15.67
N ALA A 996 -1.92 24.98 16.46
CA ALA A 996 -1.40 24.40 17.71
C ALA A 996 -0.35 23.34 17.35
N VAL A 997 0.91 23.54 17.77
CA VAL A 997 2.01 22.67 17.37
C VAL A 997 2.14 21.47 18.32
N THR A 998 2.07 20.27 17.75
CA THR A 998 2.35 19.00 18.44
C THR A 998 3.58 18.34 17.80
N LYS A 999 4.63 18.10 18.59
CA LYS A 999 5.80 17.36 18.12
C LYS A 999 5.47 15.87 18.04
N VAL A 1000 5.61 15.28 16.83
CA VAL A 1000 5.36 13.86 16.58
C VAL A 1000 6.65 13.08 16.44
N LEU A 1001 7.70 13.70 15.92
CA LEU A 1001 9.03 13.07 15.81
C LEU A 1001 10.14 14.12 16.04
#